data_cb381151fb68e4e5dc0ce207c4c37021
#
_entry.id   cb381151fb68e4e5dc0ce207c4c37021
#
_cell.length_a   1.000
_cell.length_b   1.000
_cell.length_c   1.000
_cell.angle_alpha   90.00
_cell.angle_beta   90.00
_cell.angle_gamma   90.00
#
_symmetry.space_group_name_H-M   'P 1'
#
loop_
_entity.id
_entity.type
_entity.pdbx_description
1 polymer ?
#
loop_
_entity_poly.entity_id
_entity_poly.type
_entity_poly.pdbx_seq_one_letter_code
_entity_poly.pdbx_strand_id
1 'polypeptide(L)'
;RRQRQMCIRDRWRLITTRWLHIIEQMASDALLDHLVAFMAQTLDAHGMLRTVSALLLRNAQFFEQKRWQAAVLRYARVSLSGKDALRTVRILTRVPVEYVTRPVALELAPYFWQLDQSRVQDAELKQLLFRWLQAYPHTASFATPLAAYVDSLLKLPQAYLNGAHETMSLSLVRAMLPHAKEASLPIDDWMSLAAASKPSPKQHMARCALAEILPFAVDNRILAWMPTLAPSVESAVAQIHSDMSFESAKELALLFRILAAYLRAHPQSMAPLLQAVDALCSSATPHLAPLAPALLSCIMSVATDKGRFMHMVCAFAMLSSTFSQTSDDLIPQLVAVIETMEVDAYGSTLNALTSLFHTDTTCTLSELVSFLQVIALMFQHAPPRSSRASDKCFSHLVLSLGPMATHFPMLTKPIVEVLFCVCQYRPHMLRPFDVPRILALLGILLGPRLAEPVDEHDASAIFGGICGVLRSLIRHRKDLIKPCLPHLTEILSQQWRLLSHVSSAHTGMAIERQIHASMPCWLNMVVSPLGLDAAQALRRVLSELAGKTSVIHVSKKAKPHTPNMNETLAKSMTKHTVYILVAYARCVTMPHTTIAPNLRQEILPGLFALCDICGDFERDAALKSMLDASAQLVFKDIWRQWDAQRYKGA
;
A
#
# COMPACT_ATOMS: atom_id res chain seq x y z
N ARG A 1 2.36 46.97 -4.77
CA ARG A 1 1.75 45.95 -3.90
C ARG A 1 2.17 44.52 -4.27
N ARG A 2 2.08 44.06 -5.53
CA ARG A 2 2.48 42.70 -5.98
C ARG A 2 3.97 42.41 -5.70
N GLN A 3 4.88 43.32 -5.97
CA GLN A 3 6.32 43.15 -5.69
C GLN A 3 6.64 43.04 -4.18
N ARG A 4 5.99 43.84 -3.31
CA ARG A 4 6.13 43.70 -1.86
C ARG A 4 5.59 42.36 -1.35
N GLN A 5 4.51 41.86 -1.91
CA GLN A 5 3.98 40.54 -1.56
C GLN A 5 4.89 39.39 -2.01
N MET A 6 5.53 39.50 -3.18
CA MET A 6 6.53 38.53 -3.63
C MET A 6 7.75 38.51 -2.70
N CYS A 7 8.32 39.68 -2.33
CA CYS A 7 9.45 39.76 -1.40
C CYS A 7 9.14 39.14 -0.02
N ILE A 8 7.91 39.34 0.49
CA ILE A 8 7.49 38.76 1.76
C ILE A 8 7.40 37.23 1.63
N ARG A 9 6.84 36.73 0.54
CA ARG A 9 6.72 35.30 0.26
C ARG A 9 8.08 34.61 0.14
N ASP A 10 9.04 35.22 -0.55
CA ASP A 10 10.38 34.67 -0.75
C ASP A 10 11.20 34.69 0.55
N ARG A 11 11.04 35.73 1.37
CA ARG A 11 11.65 35.78 2.70
C ARG A 11 11.09 34.69 3.62
N TRP A 12 9.76 34.49 3.65
CA TRP A 12 9.17 33.43 4.43
C TRP A 12 9.59 32.05 3.94
N ARG A 13 9.67 31.85 2.62
CA ARG A 13 10.18 30.61 2.04
C ARG A 13 11.64 30.34 2.45
N LEU A 14 12.49 31.33 2.48
CA LEU A 14 13.86 31.23 2.96
C LEU A 14 13.92 30.89 4.46
N ILE A 15 13.10 31.55 5.28
CA ILE A 15 13.02 31.27 6.72
C ILE A 15 12.55 29.83 6.95
N THR A 16 11.55 29.37 6.23
CA THR A 16 10.94 28.03 6.41
C THR A 16 11.76 26.88 5.86
N THR A 17 12.68 27.13 4.92
CA THR A 17 13.47 26.06 4.28
C THR A 17 14.93 26.02 4.70
N ARG A 18 15.53 27.16 5.08
CA ARG A 18 16.98 27.22 5.35
C ARG A 18 17.34 27.69 6.75
N TRP A 19 16.46 28.43 7.42
CA TRP A 19 16.82 29.15 8.64
C TRP A 19 16.12 28.65 9.90
N LEU A 20 15.26 27.65 9.82
CA LEU A 20 14.53 27.12 10.99
C LEU A 20 15.49 26.70 12.12
N HIS A 21 16.56 25.97 11.79
CA HIS A 21 17.56 25.55 12.77
C HIS A 21 18.33 26.71 13.38
N ILE A 22 18.60 27.77 12.61
CA ILE A 22 19.25 28.97 13.12
C ILE A 22 18.31 29.73 14.06
N ILE A 23 17.04 29.85 13.67
CA ILE A 23 16.03 30.50 14.53
C ILE A 23 15.87 29.72 15.83
N GLU A 24 15.88 28.39 15.81
CA GLU A 24 15.84 27.60 17.02
C GLU A 24 17.01 27.83 17.94
N GLN A 25 18.23 27.90 17.39
CA GLN A 25 19.42 28.14 18.17
C GLN A 25 19.49 29.56 18.75
N MET A 26 19.05 30.56 17.98
CA MET A 26 19.16 31.98 18.33
C MET A 26 17.95 32.50 19.11
N ALA A 27 16.75 31.92 18.95
CA ALA A 27 15.55 32.40 19.59
C ALA A 27 15.47 31.98 21.07
N SER A 28 15.02 32.89 21.92
CA SER A 28 14.64 32.56 23.29
C SER A 28 13.35 31.69 23.28
N ASP A 29 13.13 30.91 24.32
CA ASP A 29 11.91 30.10 24.44
C ASP A 29 10.64 30.96 24.41
N ALA A 30 10.68 32.15 25.01
CA ALA A 30 9.59 33.12 24.95
C ALA A 30 9.30 33.58 23.49
N LEU A 31 10.30 33.76 22.67
CA LEU A 31 10.12 34.11 21.27
C LEU A 31 9.51 32.93 20.47
N LEU A 32 9.96 31.71 20.74
CA LEU A 32 9.35 30.50 20.13
C LEU A 32 7.88 30.34 20.49
N ASP A 33 7.51 30.58 21.76
CA ASP A 33 6.14 30.55 22.24
C ASP A 33 5.28 31.62 21.53
N HIS A 34 5.81 32.84 21.38
CA HIS A 34 5.13 33.91 20.62
C HIS A 34 4.95 33.54 19.13
N LEU A 35 5.95 32.90 18.52
CA LEU A 35 5.85 32.45 17.12
C LEU A 35 4.78 31.35 16.95
N VAL A 36 4.69 30.41 17.89
CA VAL A 36 3.65 29.38 17.87
C VAL A 36 2.26 30.02 18.05
N ALA A 37 2.10 30.94 19.00
CA ALA A 37 0.85 31.67 19.19
C ALA A 37 0.44 32.49 17.96
N PHE A 38 1.40 33.14 17.32
CA PHE A 38 1.18 33.86 16.05
C PHE A 38 0.76 32.93 14.92
N MET A 39 1.42 31.76 14.77
CA MET A 39 1.01 30.75 13.79
C MET A 39 -0.41 30.24 14.03
N ALA A 40 -0.78 30.02 15.29
CA ALA A 40 -2.11 29.62 15.67
C ALA A 40 -3.19 30.65 15.25
N GLN A 41 -2.91 31.95 15.48
CA GLN A 41 -3.80 33.03 15.06
C GLN A 41 -3.90 33.16 13.55
N THR A 42 -2.80 32.95 12.81
CA THR A 42 -2.76 33.07 11.36
C THR A 42 -3.41 31.87 10.63
N LEU A 43 -3.62 30.74 11.30
CA LEU A 43 -4.40 29.63 10.74
C LEU A 43 -5.86 29.99 10.44
N ASP A 44 -6.44 30.93 11.20
CA ASP A 44 -7.80 31.45 10.99
C ASP A 44 -7.85 32.61 9.98
N ALA A 45 -6.68 33.18 9.62
CA ALA A 45 -6.60 34.26 8.65
C ALA A 45 -6.76 33.73 7.22
N HIS A 46 -7.28 34.61 6.34
CA HIS A 46 -7.37 34.32 4.92
C HIS A 46 -6.05 34.66 4.19
N GLY A 47 -5.68 33.84 3.20
CA GLY A 47 -4.57 34.13 2.29
C GLY A 47 -3.24 33.46 2.64
N MET A 48 -2.14 34.14 2.27
CA MET A 48 -0.79 33.57 2.23
C MET A 48 -0.23 33.17 3.61
N LEU A 49 -0.56 33.90 4.67
CA LEU A 49 -0.08 33.59 6.03
C LEU A 49 -0.63 32.27 6.53
N ARG A 50 -1.90 31.96 6.25
CA ARG A 50 -2.51 30.66 6.55
C ARG A 50 -1.78 29.52 5.84
N THR A 51 -1.45 29.70 4.56
CA THR A 51 -0.74 28.68 3.77
C THR A 51 0.65 28.43 4.32
N VAL A 52 1.41 29.48 4.68
CA VAL A 52 2.75 29.35 5.26
C VAL A 52 2.71 28.66 6.62
N SER A 53 1.82 29.08 7.51
CA SER A 53 1.66 28.45 8.82
C SER A 53 1.24 26.99 8.72
N ALA A 54 0.34 26.64 7.78
CA ALA A 54 -0.04 25.27 7.53
C ALA A 54 1.09 24.41 6.95
N LEU A 55 1.95 24.98 6.07
CA LEU A 55 3.12 24.30 5.53
C LEU A 55 4.18 24.06 6.59
N LEU A 56 4.44 25.04 7.47
CA LEU A 56 5.37 24.88 8.60
C LEU A 56 4.93 23.75 9.52
N LEU A 57 3.66 23.75 9.90
CA LEU A 57 3.11 22.74 10.79
C LEU A 57 3.09 21.31 10.17
N ARG A 58 3.19 21.19 8.86
CA ARG A 58 3.31 19.91 8.14
C ARG A 58 4.76 19.50 7.86
N ASN A 59 5.71 20.37 8.05
CA ASN A 59 7.10 20.10 7.76
C ASN A 59 7.71 19.23 8.86
N ALA A 60 8.14 18.01 8.54
CA ALA A 60 8.81 17.11 9.47
C ALA A 60 10.05 17.78 10.10
N GLN A 61 10.87 18.49 9.32
CA GLN A 61 12.06 19.18 9.82
C GLN A 61 11.75 20.24 10.89
N PHE A 62 10.56 20.85 10.85
CA PHE A 62 10.11 21.77 11.90
C PHE A 62 9.96 21.08 13.25
N PHE A 63 9.47 19.85 13.26
CA PHE A 63 9.22 19.06 14.47
C PHE A 63 10.39 18.18 14.90
N GLU A 64 11.40 17.98 14.08
CA GLU A 64 12.65 17.32 14.50
C GLU A 64 13.36 18.12 15.62
N GLN A 65 13.11 19.40 15.72
CA GLN A 65 13.73 20.31 16.65
C GLN A 65 12.96 20.30 17.99
N LYS A 66 13.59 19.78 19.05
CA LYS A 66 12.97 19.58 20.36
C LYS A 66 12.37 20.85 20.99
N ARG A 67 12.98 22.02 20.76
CA ARG A 67 12.50 23.29 21.32
C ARG A 67 11.19 23.73 20.68
N TRP A 68 11.02 23.53 19.37
CA TRP A 68 9.75 23.78 18.68
C TRP A 68 8.64 22.85 19.17
N GLN A 69 8.94 21.56 19.34
CA GLN A 69 7.99 20.61 19.95
C GLN A 69 7.56 21.09 21.32
N ALA A 70 8.52 21.49 22.18
CA ALA A 70 8.22 21.99 23.51
C ALA A 70 7.36 23.27 23.48
N ALA A 71 7.63 24.20 22.56
CA ALA A 71 6.85 25.43 22.41
C ALA A 71 5.39 25.13 21.98
N VAL A 72 5.20 24.23 21.00
CA VAL A 72 3.85 23.80 20.56
C VAL A 72 3.09 23.14 21.70
N LEU A 73 3.74 22.30 22.51
CA LEU A 73 3.12 21.62 23.63
C LEU A 73 2.80 22.57 24.80
N ARG A 74 3.67 23.54 25.10
CA ARG A 74 3.37 24.60 26.08
C ARG A 74 2.18 25.43 25.63
N TYR A 75 2.13 25.83 24.35
CA TYR A 75 0.98 26.53 23.79
C TYR A 75 -0.31 25.71 23.95
N ALA A 76 -0.26 24.42 23.61
CA ALA A 76 -1.42 23.53 23.74
C ALA A 76 -1.94 23.47 25.18
N ARG A 77 -1.06 23.31 26.18
CA ARG A 77 -1.43 23.25 27.59
C ARG A 77 -2.17 24.52 28.07
N VAL A 78 -1.69 25.69 27.66
CA VAL A 78 -2.29 26.97 28.08
C VAL A 78 -3.61 27.23 27.33
N SER A 79 -3.66 26.92 26.05
CA SER A 79 -4.78 27.32 25.19
C SER A 79 -5.97 26.37 25.27
N LEU A 80 -5.78 25.09 25.63
CA LEU A 80 -6.87 24.10 25.72
C LEU A 80 -7.88 24.41 26.83
N SER A 81 -7.44 25.05 27.91
CA SER A 81 -8.31 25.51 28.99
C SER A 81 -9.06 26.82 28.68
N GLY A 82 -8.79 27.47 27.55
CA GLY A 82 -9.30 28.79 27.20
C GLY A 82 -10.20 28.83 25.95
N LYS A 83 -10.49 30.07 25.51
CA LYS A 83 -11.32 30.34 24.33
C LYS A 83 -10.67 29.89 23.00
N ASP A 84 -9.35 29.66 23.00
CA ASP A 84 -8.57 29.30 21.82
C ASP A 84 -8.39 27.79 21.61
N ALA A 85 -9.16 26.97 22.33
CA ALA A 85 -9.06 25.52 22.30
C ALA A 85 -9.20 24.91 20.89
N LEU A 86 -10.10 25.43 20.04
CA LEU A 86 -10.23 24.97 18.65
C LEU A 86 -8.99 25.26 17.80
N ARG A 87 -8.30 26.39 18.01
CA ARG A 87 -7.05 26.69 17.32
C ARG A 87 -5.96 25.70 17.69
N THR A 88 -5.93 25.31 18.96
CA THR A 88 -5.01 24.28 19.45
C THR A 88 -5.26 22.94 18.80
N VAL A 89 -6.52 22.53 18.68
CA VAL A 89 -6.91 21.31 17.96
C VAL A 89 -6.39 21.35 16.51
N ARG A 90 -6.58 22.47 15.81
CA ARG A 90 -6.09 22.65 14.42
C ARG A 90 -4.59 22.58 14.31
N ILE A 91 -3.83 23.10 15.28
CA ILE A 91 -2.37 22.94 15.31
C ILE A 91 -2.02 21.48 15.50
N LEU A 92 -2.55 20.82 16.51
CA LEU A 92 -2.22 19.44 16.85
C LEU A 92 -2.65 18.43 15.79
N THR A 93 -3.71 18.70 15.03
CA THR A 93 -4.11 17.88 13.89
C THR A 93 -3.06 17.88 12.78
N ARG A 94 -2.24 18.92 12.69
CA ARG A 94 -1.18 19.05 11.70
C ARG A 94 0.18 18.56 12.18
N VAL A 95 0.36 18.46 13.50
CA VAL A 95 1.58 17.89 14.10
C VAL A 95 1.63 16.39 13.82
N PRO A 96 2.72 15.83 13.29
CA PRO A 96 2.89 14.38 13.18
C PRO A 96 2.79 13.72 14.55
N VAL A 97 2.10 12.57 14.62
CA VAL A 97 1.82 11.88 15.92
C VAL A 97 3.12 11.46 16.61
N GLU A 98 4.13 11.12 15.84
CA GLU A 98 5.45 10.68 16.31
C GLU A 98 6.15 11.71 17.19
N TYR A 99 5.80 12.99 17.05
CA TYR A 99 6.38 14.09 17.85
C TYR A 99 5.57 14.42 19.12
N VAL A 100 4.41 13.81 19.29
CA VAL A 100 3.61 13.93 20.52
C VAL A 100 3.92 12.71 21.38
N THR A 101 4.73 12.88 22.43
CA THR A 101 5.07 11.74 23.31
C THR A 101 3.86 11.24 24.08
N ARG A 102 3.85 9.93 24.41
CA ARG A 102 2.76 9.31 25.17
C ARG A 102 2.35 10.07 26.45
N PRO A 103 3.29 10.53 27.32
CA PRO A 103 2.92 11.31 28.51
C PRO A 103 2.16 12.60 28.17
N VAL A 104 2.57 13.29 27.11
CA VAL A 104 1.92 14.53 26.65
C VAL A 104 0.53 14.25 26.09
N ALA A 105 0.38 13.18 25.30
CA ALA A 105 -0.92 12.79 24.78
C ALA A 105 -1.90 12.47 25.92
N LEU A 106 -1.44 11.76 26.96
CA LEU A 106 -2.23 11.45 28.17
C LEU A 106 -2.64 12.70 28.96
N GLU A 107 -1.74 13.67 29.06
CA GLU A 107 -2.01 14.93 29.77
C GLU A 107 -3.05 15.78 29.00
N LEU A 108 -2.98 15.82 27.67
CA LEU A 108 -3.86 16.64 26.83
C LEU A 108 -5.22 15.98 26.55
N ALA A 109 -5.34 14.66 26.58
CA ALA A 109 -6.55 13.93 26.25
C ALA A 109 -7.80 14.36 27.05
N PRO A 110 -7.77 14.55 28.39
CA PRO A 110 -8.94 14.98 29.16
C PRO A 110 -9.54 16.30 28.68
N TYR A 111 -8.69 17.23 28.22
CA TYR A 111 -9.17 18.51 27.68
C TYR A 111 -9.91 18.34 26.38
N PHE A 112 -9.45 17.44 25.51
CA PHE A 112 -10.13 17.16 24.24
C PHE A 112 -11.47 16.48 24.44
N TRP A 113 -11.58 15.55 25.40
CA TRP A 113 -12.84 14.90 25.74
C TRP A 113 -13.89 15.90 26.27
N GLN A 114 -13.46 16.86 27.05
CA GLN A 114 -14.35 17.92 27.56
C GLN A 114 -14.81 18.86 26.44
N LEU A 115 -13.93 19.18 25.50
CA LEU A 115 -14.27 20.02 24.36
C LEU A 115 -15.30 19.38 23.44
N ASP A 116 -15.18 18.06 23.20
CA ASP A 116 -16.07 17.38 22.27
C ASP A 116 -17.50 17.25 22.82
N GLN A 117 -17.69 17.07 24.10
CA GLN A 117 -19.03 17.07 24.73
C GLN A 117 -19.82 18.37 24.48
N SER A 118 -19.12 19.49 24.33
CA SER A 118 -19.75 20.79 24.04
C SER A 118 -19.84 21.09 22.52
N ARG A 119 -19.10 20.40 21.65
CA ARG A 119 -18.91 20.74 20.23
C ARG A 119 -18.75 19.51 19.33
N VAL A 120 -19.66 18.58 19.41
CA VAL A 120 -19.66 17.29 18.70
C VAL A 120 -19.52 17.39 17.16
N GLN A 121 -19.66 18.59 16.59
CA GLN A 121 -19.65 18.82 15.14
C GLN A 121 -18.24 19.06 14.56
N ASP A 122 -17.18 19.17 15.37
CA ASP A 122 -15.86 19.49 14.85
C ASP A 122 -15.14 18.25 14.30
N ALA A 123 -15.11 18.12 12.97
CA ALA A 123 -14.43 17.02 12.28
C ALA A 123 -12.92 16.98 12.55
N GLU A 124 -12.27 18.15 12.77
CA GLU A 124 -10.83 18.23 13.06
C GLU A 124 -10.51 17.63 14.43
N LEU A 125 -11.36 17.85 15.43
CA LEU A 125 -11.21 17.25 16.77
C LEU A 125 -11.34 15.72 16.72
N LYS A 126 -12.33 15.21 16.01
CA LYS A 126 -12.53 13.76 15.82
C LYS A 126 -11.35 13.11 15.10
N GLN A 127 -10.84 13.76 14.07
CA GLN A 127 -9.65 13.29 13.36
C GLN A 127 -8.41 13.25 14.26
N LEU A 128 -8.22 14.25 15.13
CA LEU A 128 -7.12 14.28 16.10
C LEU A 128 -7.22 13.14 17.10
N LEU A 129 -8.40 12.97 17.69
CA LEU A 129 -8.67 11.90 18.66
C LEU A 129 -8.44 10.52 18.04
N PHE A 130 -8.93 10.30 16.82
CA PHE A 130 -8.74 9.05 16.09
C PHE A 130 -7.25 8.75 15.86
N ARG A 131 -6.47 9.74 15.40
CA ARG A 131 -5.02 9.57 15.19
C ARG A 131 -4.28 9.22 16.48
N TRP A 132 -4.64 9.86 17.58
CA TRP A 132 -4.01 9.59 18.88
C TRP A 132 -4.38 8.21 19.43
N LEU A 133 -5.61 7.79 19.24
CA LEU A 133 -6.04 6.44 19.62
C LEU A 133 -5.34 5.35 18.82
N GLN A 134 -5.12 5.58 17.51
CA GLN A 134 -4.32 4.66 16.70
C GLN A 134 -2.85 4.60 17.13
N ALA A 135 -2.26 5.73 17.52
CA ALA A 135 -0.87 5.79 17.96
C ALA A 135 -0.64 5.20 19.34
N TYR A 136 -1.65 5.26 20.23
CA TYR A 136 -1.56 4.82 21.64
C TYR A 136 -2.67 3.84 22.02
N PRO A 137 -2.78 2.69 21.32
CA PRO A 137 -3.93 1.77 21.49
C PRO A 137 -4.00 1.08 22.86
N HIS A 138 -2.90 1.05 23.64
CA HIS A 138 -2.81 0.29 24.90
C HIS A 138 -2.94 1.18 26.15
N THR A 139 -3.69 2.26 26.07
CA THR A 139 -3.78 3.21 27.18
C THR A 139 -5.16 3.19 27.81
N ALA A 140 -5.32 2.44 28.89
CA ALA A 140 -6.58 2.30 29.64
C ALA A 140 -7.24 3.64 30.01
N SER A 141 -6.44 4.69 30.26
CA SER A 141 -6.93 6.04 30.55
C SER A 141 -7.75 6.70 29.42
N PHE A 142 -7.68 6.17 28.19
CA PHE A 142 -8.53 6.62 27.09
C PHE A 142 -9.87 5.88 27.00
N ALA A 143 -9.98 4.69 27.56
CA ALA A 143 -11.14 3.82 27.38
C ALA A 143 -12.41 4.41 28.00
N THR A 144 -12.36 4.87 29.28
CA THR A 144 -13.54 5.42 29.99
C THR A 144 -14.06 6.72 29.36
N PRO A 145 -13.21 7.74 29.06
CA PRO A 145 -13.66 8.95 28.38
C PRO A 145 -14.23 8.64 26.98
N LEU A 146 -13.67 7.68 26.29
CA LEU A 146 -14.12 7.31 24.95
C LEU A 146 -15.48 6.59 24.99
N ALA A 147 -15.72 5.72 25.97
CA ALA A 147 -17.01 5.09 26.18
C ALA A 147 -18.11 6.14 26.43
N ALA A 148 -17.84 7.12 27.32
CA ALA A 148 -18.75 8.23 27.59
C ALA A 148 -19.00 9.08 26.32
N TYR A 149 -17.98 9.25 25.46
CA TYR A 149 -18.10 9.94 24.20
C TYR A 149 -19.02 9.21 23.22
N VAL A 150 -18.85 7.91 23.03
CA VAL A 150 -19.71 7.09 22.14
C VAL A 150 -21.16 7.09 22.65
N ASP A 151 -21.36 6.98 23.98
CA ASP A 151 -22.69 7.11 24.60
C ASP A 151 -23.34 8.48 24.31
N SER A 152 -22.53 9.55 24.37
CA SER A 152 -23.01 10.90 24.03
C SER A 152 -23.40 11.04 22.56
N LEU A 153 -22.67 10.38 21.63
CA LEU A 153 -23.02 10.36 20.21
C LEU A 153 -24.37 9.70 19.95
N LEU A 154 -24.69 8.61 20.64
CA LEU A 154 -25.96 7.92 20.51
C LEU A 154 -27.14 8.75 21.04
N LYS A 155 -26.88 9.68 21.93
CA LYS A 155 -27.90 10.60 22.52
C LYS A 155 -28.15 11.83 21.64
N LEU A 156 -27.38 12.07 20.59
CA LEU A 156 -27.55 13.23 19.71
C LEU A 156 -28.86 13.19 18.89
N PRO A 157 -29.40 14.36 18.50
CA PRO A 157 -30.51 14.45 17.56
C PRO A 157 -30.18 13.78 16.21
N GLN A 158 -31.19 13.19 15.57
CA GLN A 158 -31.05 12.44 14.31
C GLN A 158 -30.30 13.17 13.20
N ALA A 159 -30.45 14.53 13.13
CA ALA A 159 -29.80 15.33 12.09
C ALA A 159 -28.27 15.29 12.08
N TYR A 160 -27.64 14.86 13.19
CA TYR A 160 -26.17 14.84 13.35
C TYR A 160 -25.53 13.48 13.06
N LEU A 161 -26.33 12.44 12.78
CA LEU A 161 -25.82 11.08 12.60
C LEU A 161 -25.60 10.66 11.15
N ASN A 162 -25.73 11.59 10.18
CA ASN A 162 -25.65 11.29 8.76
C ASN A 162 -24.26 11.57 8.15
N GLY A 163 -23.82 10.71 7.23
CA GLY A 163 -22.66 10.95 6.36
C GLY A 163 -21.29 10.90 7.05
N ALA A 164 -20.48 11.94 6.90
CA ALA A 164 -19.09 11.98 7.39
C ALA A 164 -18.94 11.79 8.91
N HIS A 165 -19.95 12.17 9.68
CA HIS A 165 -19.98 11.99 11.14
C HIS A 165 -20.15 10.52 11.53
N GLU A 166 -20.92 9.75 10.79
CA GLU A 166 -21.10 8.32 10.98
C GLU A 166 -19.76 7.57 10.83
N THR A 167 -19.07 7.79 9.72
CA THR A 167 -17.78 7.13 9.42
C THR A 167 -16.72 7.42 10.49
N MET A 168 -16.64 8.66 10.97
CA MET A 168 -15.71 9.06 12.01
C MET A 168 -16.07 8.45 13.37
N SER A 169 -17.37 8.41 13.71
CA SER A 169 -17.84 7.80 14.97
C SER A 169 -17.56 6.30 14.99
N LEU A 170 -17.75 5.59 13.87
CA LEU A 170 -17.39 4.19 13.74
C LEU A 170 -15.88 3.96 13.86
N SER A 171 -15.07 4.84 13.29
CA SER A 171 -13.61 4.78 13.44
C SER A 171 -13.17 4.93 14.90
N LEU A 172 -13.83 5.77 15.67
CA LEU A 172 -13.60 5.90 17.11
C LEU A 172 -14.03 4.64 17.86
N VAL A 173 -15.17 4.06 17.53
CA VAL A 173 -15.61 2.78 18.11
C VAL A 173 -14.57 1.69 17.83
N ARG A 174 -14.07 1.57 16.61
CA ARG A 174 -12.98 0.63 16.27
C ARG A 174 -11.72 0.83 17.13
N ALA A 175 -11.34 2.08 17.34
CA ALA A 175 -10.19 2.41 18.17
C ALA A 175 -10.37 2.06 19.67
N MET A 176 -11.62 1.90 20.14
CA MET A 176 -11.94 1.44 21.50
C MET A 176 -11.82 -0.07 21.70
N LEU A 177 -11.88 -0.87 20.64
CA LEU A 177 -12.00 -2.32 20.74
C LEU A 177 -10.90 -3.00 21.57
N PRO A 178 -9.62 -2.57 21.50
CA PRO A 178 -8.57 -3.13 22.39
C PRO A 178 -8.83 -2.94 23.88
N HIS A 179 -9.65 -1.94 24.23
CA HIS A 179 -9.96 -1.56 25.60
C HIS A 179 -11.39 -1.96 26.05
N ALA A 180 -12.11 -2.70 25.21
CA ALA A 180 -13.52 -3.05 25.47
C ALA A 180 -13.75 -3.81 26.79
N LYS A 181 -12.73 -4.54 27.29
CA LYS A 181 -12.79 -5.23 28.59
C LYS A 181 -12.62 -4.29 29.79
N GLU A 182 -11.92 -3.18 29.59
CA GLU A 182 -11.59 -2.20 30.65
C GLU A 182 -12.60 -1.06 30.72
N ALA A 183 -13.27 -0.78 29.59
CA ALA A 183 -14.33 0.22 29.50
C ALA A 183 -15.69 -0.42 29.78
N SER A 184 -16.48 0.14 30.65
CA SER A 184 -17.90 -0.21 30.82
C SER A 184 -18.69 0.34 29.62
N LEU A 185 -18.70 -0.41 28.51
CA LEU A 185 -19.47 -0.05 27.33
C LEU A 185 -20.98 -0.23 27.61
N PRO A 186 -21.85 0.69 27.18
CA PRO A 186 -23.29 0.58 27.37
C PRO A 186 -23.91 -0.40 26.34
N ILE A 187 -23.47 -1.66 26.37
CA ILE A 187 -23.85 -2.69 25.38
C ILE A 187 -25.35 -2.99 25.47
N ASP A 188 -25.91 -3.02 26.67
CA ASP A 188 -27.34 -3.30 26.87
C ASP A 188 -28.22 -2.20 26.24
N ASP A 189 -27.83 -0.94 26.35
CA ASP A 189 -28.51 0.19 25.69
C ASP A 189 -28.39 0.07 24.15
N TRP A 190 -27.23 -0.31 23.65
CA TRP A 190 -27.03 -0.51 22.20
C TRP A 190 -27.84 -1.69 21.66
N MET A 191 -27.93 -2.80 22.42
CA MET A 191 -28.77 -3.93 22.05
C MET A 191 -30.25 -3.54 22.00
N SER A 192 -30.73 -2.82 22.99
CA SER A 192 -32.11 -2.34 23.03
C SER A 192 -32.45 -1.40 21.86
N LEU A 193 -31.55 -0.49 21.55
CA LEU A 193 -31.67 0.41 20.39
C LEU A 193 -31.63 -0.35 19.06
N ALA A 194 -30.72 -1.32 18.91
CA ALA A 194 -30.58 -2.13 17.69
C ALA A 194 -31.80 -3.01 17.41
N ALA A 195 -32.49 -3.46 18.46
CA ALA A 195 -33.71 -4.28 18.37
C ALA A 195 -34.99 -3.46 18.13
N ALA A 196 -34.92 -2.12 18.17
CA ALA A 196 -36.09 -1.26 17.99
C ALA A 196 -36.82 -1.58 16.65
N SER A 197 -38.14 -1.65 16.66
CA SER A 197 -38.94 -2.03 15.49
C SER A 197 -39.03 -0.98 14.41
N LYS A 198 -38.72 0.27 14.73
CA LYS A 198 -38.76 1.38 13.76
C LYS A 198 -37.34 1.78 13.30
N PRO A 199 -37.06 1.76 11.99
CA PRO A 199 -35.77 2.19 11.48
C PRO A 199 -35.49 3.65 11.87
N SER A 200 -34.34 3.86 12.50
CA SER A 200 -33.92 5.20 12.92
C SER A 200 -32.39 5.30 12.79
N PRO A 201 -31.84 6.50 12.56
CA PRO A 201 -30.39 6.68 12.55
C PRO A 201 -29.67 6.21 13.84
N LYS A 202 -30.36 6.30 14.98
CA LYS A 202 -29.83 5.77 16.26
C LYS A 202 -29.75 4.25 16.26
N GLN A 203 -30.76 3.57 15.69
CA GLN A 203 -30.74 2.12 15.50
C GLN A 203 -29.60 1.69 14.57
N HIS A 204 -29.43 2.39 13.46
CA HIS A 204 -28.33 2.15 12.53
C HIS A 204 -26.97 2.29 13.22
N MET A 205 -26.74 3.39 13.97
CA MET A 205 -25.50 3.60 14.74
C MET A 205 -25.27 2.51 15.80
N ALA A 206 -26.31 2.10 16.50
CA ALA A 206 -26.20 1.02 17.50
C ALA A 206 -25.82 -0.31 16.82
N ARG A 207 -26.42 -0.65 15.69
CA ARG A 207 -26.06 -1.83 14.87
C ARG A 207 -24.61 -1.74 14.38
N CYS A 208 -24.19 -0.57 13.89
CA CYS A 208 -22.81 -0.33 13.48
C CYS A 208 -21.83 -0.54 14.63
N ALA A 209 -22.11 0.04 15.80
CA ALA A 209 -21.27 -0.10 16.99
C ALA A 209 -21.18 -1.56 17.45
N LEU A 210 -22.31 -2.30 17.48
CA LEU A 210 -22.33 -3.72 17.79
C LEU A 210 -21.55 -4.54 16.76
N ALA A 211 -21.71 -4.29 15.47
CA ALA A 211 -20.99 -4.98 14.40
C ALA A 211 -19.46 -4.83 14.52
N GLU A 212 -18.98 -3.70 15.04
CA GLU A 212 -17.55 -3.48 15.31
C GLU A 212 -17.06 -4.18 16.58
N ILE A 213 -17.86 -4.22 17.63
CA ILE A 213 -17.45 -4.74 18.96
C ILE A 213 -17.56 -6.26 19.06
N LEU A 214 -18.58 -6.85 18.50
CA LEU A 214 -18.87 -8.29 18.60
C LEU A 214 -17.71 -9.21 18.15
N PRO A 215 -16.90 -8.88 17.15
CA PRO A 215 -15.74 -9.70 16.83
C PRO A 215 -14.73 -9.89 17.96
N PHE A 216 -14.69 -8.98 18.94
CA PHE A 216 -13.68 -8.92 19.99
C PHE A 216 -14.22 -9.21 21.40
N ALA A 217 -15.51 -8.99 21.63
CA ALA A 217 -16.15 -9.14 22.94
C ALA A 217 -17.43 -9.97 22.83
N VAL A 218 -17.30 -11.31 22.82
CA VAL A 218 -18.45 -12.21 22.86
C VAL A 218 -18.90 -12.40 24.30
N ASP A 219 -19.95 -11.69 24.71
CA ASP A 219 -20.64 -11.90 25.97
C ASP A 219 -21.80 -12.90 25.76
N ASN A 220 -22.02 -13.79 26.72
CA ASN A 220 -23.13 -14.77 26.66
C ASN A 220 -24.50 -14.08 26.52
N ARG A 221 -24.67 -12.86 27.01
CA ARG A 221 -25.89 -12.06 26.84
C ARG A 221 -26.15 -11.69 25.39
N ILE A 222 -25.08 -11.35 24.66
CA ILE A 222 -25.13 -11.02 23.24
C ILE A 222 -25.50 -12.28 22.45
N LEU A 223 -24.92 -13.44 22.78
CA LEU A 223 -25.25 -14.70 22.14
C LEU A 223 -26.73 -15.11 22.33
N ALA A 224 -27.28 -14.83 23.51
CA ALA A 224 -28.71 -15.08 23.80
C ALA A 224 -29.65 -14.12 23.02
N TRP A 225 -29.20 -12.89 22.78
CA TRP A 225 -29.99 -11.86 22.07
C TRP A 225 -29.96 -12.02 20.54
N MET A 226 -28.85 -12.53 19.97
CA MET A 226 -28.63 -12.64 18.52
C MET A 226 -29.75 -13.37 17.76
N PRO A 227 -30.33 -14.50 18.25
CA PRO A 227 -31.42 -15.18 17.57
C PRO A 227 -32.70 -14.33 17.42
N THR A 228 -32.88 -13.30 18.24
CA THR A 228 -34.02 -12.38 18.11
C THR A 228 -33.84 -11.38 16.96
N LEU A 229 -32.58 -11.07 16.62
CA LEU A 229 -32.24 -10.12 15.55
C LEU A 229 -32.17 -10.82 14.17
N ALA A 230 -31.59 -12.01 14.13
CA ALA A 230 -31.42 -12.81 12.92
C ALA A 230 -31.68 -14.30 13.25
N PRO A 231 -32.92 -14.77 13.13
CA PRO A 231 -33.31 -16.12 13.58
C PRO A 231 -32.63 -17.25 12.80
N SER A 232 -32.20 -17.01 11.55
CA SER A 232 -31.39 -17.96 10.78
C SER A 232 -30.61 -17.27 9.66
N VAL A 233 -29.50 -17.89 9.24
CA VAL A 233 -28.74 -17.48 8.04
C VAL A 233 -29.64 -17.51 6.81
N GLU A 234 -30.48 -18.53 6.66
CA GLU A 234 -31.42 -18.68 5.55
C GLU A 234 -32.40 -17.51 5.46
N SER A 235 -32.95 -17.07 6.62
CA SER A 235 -33.84 -15.92 6.67
C SER A 235 -33.13 -14.61 6.26
N ALA A 236 -31.87 -14.43 6.65
CA ALA A 236 -31.08 -13.26 6.24
C ALA A 236 -30.72 -13.32 4.74
N VAL A 237 -30.36 -14.51 4.22
CA VAL A 237 -30.08 -14.73 2.79
C VAL A 237 -31.32 -14.51 1.93
N ALA A 238 -32.50 -14.95 2.37
CA ALA A 238 -33.75 -14.74 1.66
C ALA A 238 -34.14 -13.25 1.46
N GLN A 239 -33.53 -12.34 2.23
CA GLN A 239 -33.72 -10.90 2.07
C GLN A 239 -32.88 -10.31 0.92
N ILE A 240 -31.92 -11.06 0.37
CA ILE A 240 -31.09 -10.60 -0.76
C ILE A 240 -31.91 -10.71 -2.05
N HIS A 241 -32.21 -9.58 -2.67
CA HIS A 241 -32.89 -9.55 -3.97
C HIS A 241 -32.35 -8.39 -4.82
N SER A 242 -32.46 -8.50 -6.14
CA SER A 242 -31.91 -7.56 -7.12
C SER A 242 -32.48 -6.13 -7.00
N ASP A 243 -33.71 -6.00 -6.56
CA ASP A 243 -34.42 -4.72 -6.48
C ASP A 243 -34.22 -4.00 -5.14
N MET A 244 -33.29 -4.50 -4.31
CA MET A 244 -32.98 -3.89 -3.02
C MET A 244 -32.35 -2.50 -3.20
N SER A 245 -32.78 -1.53 -2.39
CA SER A 245 -32.14 -0.21 -2.37
C SER A 245 -30.74 -0.28 -1.72
N PHE A 246 -29.89 0.68 -2.06
CA PHE A 246 -28.54 0.78 -1.47
C PHE A 246 -28.57 0.87 0.07
N GLU A 247 -29.51 1.63 0.63
CA GLU A 247 -29.67 1.75 2.09
C GLU A 247 -30.14 0.44 2.73
N SER A 248 -31.05 -0.29 2.08
CA SER A 248 -31.47 -1.62 2.55
C SER A 248 -30.31 -2.62 2.47
N ALA A 249 -29.48 -2.57 1.44
CA ALA A 249 -28.28 -3.40 1.33
C ALA A 249 -27.26 -3.11 2.45
N LYS A 250 -27.08 -1.85 2.82
CA LYS A 250 -26.22 -1.48 3.97
C LYS A 250 -26.76 -2.01 5.29
N GLU A 251 -28.06 -1.89 5.55
CA GLU A 251 -28.67 -2.43 6.77
C GLU A 251 -28.54 -3.95 6.84
N LEU A 252 -28.76 -4.65 5.73
CA LEU A 252 -28.58 -6.09 5.66
C LEU A 252 -27.10 -6.47 5.84
N ALA A 253 -26.16 -5.71 5.28
CA ALA A 253 -24.73 -5.91 5.49
C ALA A 253 -24.34 -5.81 6.97
N LEU A 254 -24.91 -4.88 7.72
CA LEU A 254 -24.71 -4.78 9.16
C LEU A 254 -25.24 -6.00 9.89
N LEU A 255 -26.42 -6.52 9.49
CA LEU A 255 -26.96 -7.77 10.06
C LEU A 255 -26.02 -8.94 9.79
N PHE A 256 -25.48 -9.10 8.58
CA PHE A 256 -24.50 -10.14 8.28
C PHE A 256 -23.21 -9.98 9.10
N ARG A 257 -22.72 -8.78 9.31
CA ARG A 257 -21.53 -8.56 10.18
C ARG A 257 -21.78 -8.96 11.62
N ILE A 258 -22.95 -8.65 12.16
CA ILE A 258 -23.38 -9.10 13.49
C ILE A 258 -23.52 -10.64 13.49
N LEU A 259 -24.16 -11.20 12.47
CA LEU A 259 -24.34 -12.64 12.31
C LEU A 259 -23.00 -13.40 12.21
N ALA A 260 -21.98 -12.82 11.60
CA ALA A 260 -20.64 -13.39 11.54
C ALA A 260 -20.04 -13.64 12.93
N ALA A 261 -20.29 -12.77 13.91
CA ALA A 261 -19.85 -12.97 15.28
C ALA A 261 -20.60 -14.13 15.96
N TYR A 262 -21.90 -14.27 15.70
CA TYR A 262 -22.70 -15.39 16.20
C TYR A 262 -22.24 -16.73 15.59
N LEU A 263 -21.99 -16.77 14.28
CA LEU A 263 -21.55 -17.96 13.56
C LEU A 263 -20.19 -18.51 14.03
N ARG A 264 -19.33 -17.66 14.59
CA ARG A 264 -18.06 -18.13 15.22
C ARG A 264 -18.32 -19.00 16.44
N ALA A 265 -19.33 -18.66 17.24
CA ALA A 265 -19.70 -19.41 18.43
C ALA A 265 -20.62 -20.61 18.10
N HIS A 266 -21.43 -20.46 17.07
CA HIS A 266 -22.44 -21.45 16.64
C HIS A 266 -22.34 -21.69 15.13
N PRO A 267 -21.34 -22.48 14.66
CA PRO A 267 -21.15 -22.72 13.23
C PRO A 267 -22.38 -23.40 12.62
N GLN A 268 -22.96 -22.78 11.61
CA GLN A 268 -24.07 -23.31 10.81
C GLN A 268 -23.57 -23.85 9.46
N SER A 269 -24.49 -24.34 8.63
CA SER A 269 -24.17 -24.76 7.27
C SER A 269 -23.63 -23.61 6.41
N MET A 270 -22.58 -23.85 5.65
CA MET A 270 -22.00 -22.89 4.71
C MET A 270 -22.82 -22.77 3.41
N ALA A 271 -23.61 -23.78 3.06
CA ALA A 271 -24.31 -23.83 1.79
C ALA A 271 -25.22 -22.61 1.50
N PRO A 272 -26.04 -22.13 2.44
CA PRO A 272 -26.85 -20.92 2.19
C PRO A 272 -26.00 -19.68 1.92
N LEU A 273 -24.84 -19.52 2.58
CA LEU A 273 -23.94 -18.39 2.38
C LEU A 273 -23.28 -18.43 0.99
N LEU A 274 -22.89 -19.62 0.51
CA LEU A 274 -22.34 -19.76 -0.84
C LEU A 274 -23.42 -19.50 -1.90
N GLN A 275 -24.64 -19.98 -1.70
CA GLN A 275 -25.78 -19.65 -2.58
C GLN A 275 -26.04 -18.13 -2.62
N ALA A 276 -25.89 -17.43 -1.49
CA ALA A 276 -26.00 -15.98 -1.44
C ALA A 276 -24.90 -15.29 -2.24
N VAL A 277 -23.65 -15.80 -2.20
CA VAL A 277 -22.56 -15.29 -3.04
C VAL A 277 -22.88 -15.48 -4.52
N ASP A 278 -23.33 -16.65 -4.92
CA ASP A 278 -23.71 -16.94 -6.31
C ASP A 278 -24.85 -16.01 -6.78
N ALA A 279 -25.87 -15.81 -5.95
CA ALA A 279 -26.99 -14.90 -6.25
C ALA A 279 -26.51 -13.45 -6.36
N LEU A 280 -25.63 -13.01 -5.45
CA LEU A 280 -25.08 -11.66 -5.43
C LEU A 280 -24.21 -11.38 -6.66
N CYS A 281 -23.34 -12.34 -7.03
CA CYS A 281 -22.49 -12.23 -8.21
C CYS A 281 -23.31 -12.31 -9.52
N SER A 282 -24.37 -13.10 -9.55
CA SER A 282 -25.27 -13.21 -10.71
C SER A 282 -26.06 -11.93 -10.96
N SER A 283 -26.45 -11.21 -9.90
CA SER A 283 -27.15 -9.93 -10.03
C SER A 283 -26.25 -8.77 -10.42
N ALA A 284 -24.98 -8.81 -10.00
CA ALA A 284 -23.88 -7.87 -10.30
C ALA A 284 -24.26 -6.36 -10.21
N THR A 285 -25.22 -6.01 -9.36
CA THR A 285 -25.70 -4.64 -9.22
C THR A 285 -24.83 -3.85 -8.24
N PRO A 286 -24.34 -2.64 -8.59
CA PRO A 286 -23.46 -1.84 -7.71
C PRO A 286 -24.08 -1.50 -6.35
N HIS A 287 -25.42 -1.49 -6.27
CA HIS A 287 -26.13 -1.20 -5.02
C HIS A 287 -25.92 -2.29 -3.95
N LEU A 288 -25.62 -3.51 -4.35
CA LEU A 288 -25.40 -4.65 -3.47
C LEU A 288 -23.93 -4.78 -3.00
N ALA A 289 -23.03 -3.95 -3.50
CA ALA A 289 -21.60 -3.98 -3.13
C ALA A 289 -21.34 -4.01 -1.61
N PRO A 290 -22.07 -3.30 -0.73
CA PRO A 290 -21.87 -3.38 0.72
C PRO A 290 -22.06 -4.77 1.33
N LEU A 291 -22.81 -5.67 0.66
CA LEU A 291 -23.03 -7.04 1.14
C LEU A 291 -21.81 -7.94 0.97
N ALA A 292 -20.93 -7.68 -0.01
CA ALA A 292 -19.80 -8.52 -0.31
C ALA A 292 -18.84 -8.72 0.89
N PRO A 293 -18.33 -7.69 1.57
CA PRO A 293 -17.46 -7.85 2.73
C PRO A 293 -18.20 -8.50 3.92
N ALA A 294 -19.48 -8.24 4.07
CA ALA A 294 -20.27 -8.81 5.16
C ALA A 294 -20.53 -10.31 4.99
N LEU A 295 -20.85 -10.75 3.77
CA LEU A 295 -21.00 -12.17 3.43
C LEU A 295 -19.66 -12.90 3.58
N LEU A 296 -18.58 -12.34 3.12
CA LEU A 296 -17.25 -12.93 3.30
C LEU A 296 -16.92 -13.10 4.79
N SER A 297 -17.24 -12.12 5.64
CA SER A 297 -17.08 -12.23 7.10
C SER A 297 -17.89 -13.40 7.69
N CYS A 298 -19.10 -13.66 7.20
CA CYS A 298 -19.90 -14.81 7.63
C CYS A 298 -19.25 -16.12 7.20
N ILE A 299 -18.82 -16.22 5.93
CA ILE A 299 -18.15 -17.42 5.40
C ILE A 299 -16.87 -17.71 6.20
N MET A 300 -16.07 -16.69 6.47
CA MET A 300 -14.86 -16.80 7.30
C MET A 300 -15.15 -17.28 8.71
N SER A 301 -16.25 -16.83 9.30
CA SER A 301 -16.66 -17.24 10.65
C SER A 301 -17.07 -18.70 10.74
N VAL A 302 -17.54 -19.30 9.66
CA VAL A 302 -17.93 -20.72 9.54
C VAL A 302 -16.78 -21.60 9.03
N ALA A 303 -15.80 -21.00 8.34
CA ALA A 303 -14.70 -21.72 7.69
C ALA A 303 -13.57 -22.11 8.67
N THR A 304 -13.90 -22.94 9.68
CA THR A 304 -12.93 -23.39 10.69
C THR A 304 -12.07 -24.57 10.23
N ASP A 305 -12.47 -25.32 9.19
CA ASP A 305 -11.82 -26.55 8.72
C ASP A 305 -11.08 -26.38 7.38
N LYS A 306 -10.06 -27.24 7.14
CA LYS A 306 -9.19 -27.21 5.95
C LYS A 306 -9.94 -27.16 4.60
N GLY A 307 -11.04 -27.92 4.46
CA GLY A 307 -11.83 -27.94 3.22
C GLY A 307 -12.66 -26.67 3.00
N ARG A 308 -13.04 -26.00 4.06
CA ARG A 308 -13.88 -24.80 4.02
C ARG A 308 -13.10 -23.55 3.61
N PHE A 309 -11.78 -23.53 3.80
CA PHE A 309 -10.94 -22.41 3.39
C PHE A 309 -10.94 -22.21 1.88
N MET A 310 -10.92 -23.29 1.10
CA MET A 310 -11.03 -23.17 -0.37
C MET A 310 -12.34 -22.52 -0.81
N HIS A 311 -13.46 -22.85 -0.16
CA HIS A 311 -14.75 -22.19 -0.44
C HIS A 311 -14.67 -20.68 -0.13
N MET A 312 -13.98 -20.30 0.95
CA MET A 312 -13.75 -18.89 1.27
C MET A 312 -12.91 -18.18 0.19
N VAL A 313 -11.87 -18.82 -0.32
CA VAL A 313 -11.04 -18.26 -1.39
C VAL A 313 -11.83 -18.13 -2.69
N CYS A 314 -12.65 -19.13 -3.03
CA CYS A 314 -13.55 -19.05 -4.18
C CYS A 314 -14.57 -17.91 -4.02
N ALA A 315 -15.21 -17.81 -2.85
CA ALA A 315 -16.13 -16.71 -2.55
C ALA A 315 -15.43 -15.33 -2.64
N PHE A 316 -14.21 -15.21 -2.11
CA PHE A 316 -13.41 -14.01 -2.27
C PHE A 316 -13.15 -13.69 -3.75
N ALA A 317 -12.74 -14.68 -4.54
CA ALA A 317 -12.46 -14.49 -5.96
C ALA A 317 -13.71 -14.04 -6.73
N MET A 318 -14.86 -14.64 -6.49
CA MET A 318 -16.14 -14.27 -7.10
C MET A 318 -16.57 -12.85 -6.69
N LEU A 319 -16.53 -12.55 -5.40
CA LEU A 319 -16.93 -11.21 -4.89
C LEU A 319 -15.99 -10.11 -5.34
N SER A 320 -14.68 -10.33 -5.32
CA SER A 320 -13.69 -9.33 -5.75
C SER A 320 -13.71 -9.10 -7.26
N SER A 321 -14.00 -10.13 -8.06
CA SER A 321 -14.14 -10.00 -9.50
C SER A 321 -15.41 -9.25 -9.90
N THR A 322 -16.49 -9.41 -9.14
CA THR A 322 -17.78 -8.77 -9.41
C THR A 322 -17.83 -7.35 -8.85
N PHE A 323 -17.27 -7.11 -7.67
CA PHE A 323 -17.30 -5.85 -6.94
C PHE A 323 -15.88 -5.30 -6.70
N SER A 324 -15.19 -4.92 -7.75
CA SER A 324 -13.79 -4.45 -7.69
C SER A 324 -13.54 -3.29 -6.71
N GLN A 325 -14.55 -2.43 -6.49
CA GLN A 325 -14.45 -1.30 -5.56
C GLN A 325 -14.40 -1.69 -4.08
N THR A 326 -14.81 -2.93 -3.75
CA THR A 326 -14.82 -3.44 -2.36
C THR A 326 -13.63 -4.34 -2.03
N SER A 327 -12.72 -4.57 -2.97
CA SER A 327 -11.55 -5.45 -2.76
C SER A 327 -10.67 -4.99 -1.59
N ASP A 328 -10.52 -3.68 -1.40
CA ASP A 328 -9.74 -3.12 -0.29
C ASP A 328 -10.31 -3.45 1.10
N ASP A 329 -11.63 -3.65 1.20
CA ASP A 329 -12.30 -4.06 2.44
C ASP A 329 -12.24 -5.59 2.67
N LEU A 330 -12.11 -6.37 1.59
CA LEU A 330 -12.04 -7.83 1.64
C LEU A 330 -10.63 -8.34 2.01
N ILE A 331 -9.59 -7.69 1.53
CA ILE A 331 -8.18 -8.09 1.71
C ILE A 331 -7.78 -8.20 3.20
N PRO A 332 -8.05 -7.23 4.10
CA PRO A 332 -7.67 -7.34 5.51
C PRO A 332 -8.29 -8.55 6.21
N GLN A 333 -9.50 -8.92 5.84
CA GLN A 333 -10.18 -10.08 6.40
C GLN A 333 -9.48 -11.38 5.99
N LEU A 334 -9.12 -11.50 4.71
CA LEU A 334 -8.40 -12.67 4.19
C LEU A 334 -7.01 -12.79 4.83
N VAL A 335 -6.29 -11.67 4.97
CA VAL A 335 -4.97 -11.62 5.63
C VAL A 335 -5.04 -12.15 7.05
N ALA A 336 -6.02 -11.72 7.85
CA ALA A 336 -6.19 -12.17 9.22
C ALA A 336 -6.37 -13.70 9.33
N VAL A 337 -7.05 -14.32 8.36
CA VAL A 337 -7.19 -15.78 8.31
C VAL A 337 -5.89 -16.45 7.91
N ILE A 338 -5.18 -15.94 6.89
CA ILE A 338 -3.91 -16.49 6.43
C ILE A 338 -2.87 -16.51 7.56
N GLU A 339 -2.76 -15.43 8.34
CA GLU A 339 -1.80 -15.31 9.45
C GLU A 339 -2.07 -16.27 10.61
N THR A 340 -3.34 -16.63 10.81
CA THR A 340 -3.76 -17.57 11.88
C THR A 340 -3.86 -19.01 11.43
N MET A 341 -3.61 -19.29 10.15
CA MET A 341 -3.77 -20.62 9.56
C MET A 341 -2.70 -21.61 10.03
N GLU A 342 -3.11 -22.87 10.25
CA GLU A 342 -2.17 -23.96 10.48
C GLU A 342 -1.29 -24.23 9.26
N VAL A 343 -0.03 -24.62 9.49
CA VAL A 343 0.99 -24.83 8.44
C VAL A 343 0.54 -25.86 7.39
N ASP A 344 -0.11 -26.95 7.83
CA ASP A 344 -0.60 -28.01 6.91
C ASP A 344 -1.79 -27.55 6.08
N ALA A 345 -2.69 -26.77 6.68
CA ALA A 345 -3.83 -26.17 5.99
C ALA A 345 -3.34 -25.13 4.97
N TYR A 346 -2.38 -24.31 5.35
CA TYR A 346 -1.73 -23.35 4.46
C TYR A 346 -1.07 -24.04 3.25
N GLY A 347 -0.27 -25.11 3.49
CA GLY A 347 0.39 -25.85 2.42
C GLY A 347 -0.58 -26.52 1.46
N SER A 348 -1.63 -27.14 1.98
CA SER A 348 -2.66 -27.79 1.15
C SER A 348 -3.45 -26.81 0.30
N THR A 349 -3.81 -25.66 0.87
CA THR A 349 -4.52 -24.59 0.14
C THR A 349 -3.65 -23.97 -0.94
N LEU A 350 -2.40 -23.64 -0.62
CA LEU A 350 -1.45 -23.08 -1.61
C LEU A 350 -1.24 -24.06 -2.76
N ASN A 351 -1.11 -25.36 -2.47
CA ASN A 351 -0.97 -26.38 -3.50
C ASN A 351 -2.24 -26.49 -4.37
N ALA A 352 -3.42 -26.46 -3.78
CA ALA A 352 -4.68 -26.47 -4.51
C ALA A 352 -4.82 -25.26 -5.42
N LEU A 353 -4.53 -24.04 -4.92
CA LEU A 353 -4.55 -22.80 -5.72
C LEU A 353 -3.54 -22.82 -6.87
N THR A 354 -2.31 -23.27 -6.60
CA THR A 354 -1.29 -23.34 -7.65
C THR A 354 -1.61 -24.38 -8.70
N SER A 355 -2.32 -25.45 -8.35
CA SER A 355 -2.75 -26.49 -9.30
C SER A 355 -3.79 -25.99 -10.31
N LEU A 356 -4.57 -24.94 -9.97
CA LEU A 356 -5.54 -24.34 -10.90
C LEU A 356 -4.85 -23.74 -12.15
N PHE A 357 -3.59 -23.39 -12.07
CA PHE A 357 -2.82 -22.85 -13.20
C PHE A 357 -2.17 -23.93 -14.08
N HIS A 358 -2.29 -25.21 -13.70
CA HIS A 358 -1.73 -26.34 -14.47
C HIS A 358 -2.78 -27.10 -15.29
N THR A 359 -4.05 -26.97 -14.95
CA THR A 359 -5.15 -27.70 -15.59
C THR A 359 -5.94 -26.77 -16.50
N ASP A 360 -6.55 -27.31 -17.56
CA ASP A 360 -7.55 -26.60 -18.38
C ASP A 360 -8.77 -26.33 -17.52
N THR A 361 -8.69 -25.29 -16.70
CA THR A 361 -9.75 -24.92 -15.77
C THR A 361 -10.80 -24.07 -16.46
N THR A 362 -12.06 -24.28 -16.07
CA THR A 362 -13.22 -23.47 -16.49
C THR A 362 -13.29 -22.10 -15.82
N CYS A 363 -12.21 -21.67 -15.11
CA CYS A 363 -12.17 -20.41 -14.42
C CYS A 363 -12.18 -19.22 -15.38
N THR A 364 -12.92 -18.19 -15.03
CA THR A 364 -12.93 -16.92 -15.76
C THR A 364 -11.60 -16.17 -15.55
N LEU A 365 -11.25 -15.29 -16.48
CA LEU A 365 -10.03 -14.49 -16.36
C LEU A 365 -9.98 -13.63 -15.09
N SER A 366 -11.13 -13.06 -14.70
CA SER A 366 -11.25 -12.27 -13.47
C SER A 366 -11.03 -13.09 -12.20
N GLU A 367 -11.49 -14.33 -12.17
CA GLU A 367 -11.22 -15.26 -11.05
C GLU A 367 -9.73 -15.61 -10.98
N LEU A 368 -9.06 -15.85 -12.12
CA LEU A 368 -7.62 -16.11 -12.16
C LEU A 368 -6.80 -14.92 -11.61
N VAL A 369 -7.19 -13.68 -11.94
CA VAL A 369 -6.60 -12.47 -11.34
C VAL A 369 -6.73 -12.50 -9.81
N SER A 370 -7.95 -12.78 -9.31
CA SER A 370 -8.22 -12.82 -7.87
C SER A 370 -7.47 -13.97 -7.17
N PHE A 371 -7.34 -15.13 -7.80
CA PHE A 371 -6.54 -16.24 -7.27
C PHE A 371 -5.06 -15.89 -7.18
N LEU A 372 -4.50 -15.19 -8.17
CA LEU A 372 -3.12 -14.70 -8.10
C LEU A 372 -2.93 -13.67 -6.97
N GLN A 373 -3.90 -12.78 -6.75
CA GLN A 373 -3.88 -11.87 -5.60
C GLN A 373 -3.87 -12.63 -4.28
N VAL A 374 -4.71 -13.64 -4.12
CA VAL A 374 -4.71 -14.50 -2.93
C VAL A 374 -3.36 -15.20 -2.75
N ILE A 375 -2.78 -15.76 -3.81
CA ILE A 375 -1.46 -16.39 -3.77
C ILE A 375 -0.39 -15.38 -3.35
N ALA A 376 -0.42 -14.14 -3.85
CA ALA A 376 0.51 -13.08 -3.44
C ALA A 376 0.37 -12.78 -1.94
N LEU A 377 -0.86 -12.63 -1.44
CA LEU A 377 -1.14 -12.42 -0.01
C LEU A 377 -0.68 -13.60 0.85
N MET A 378 -0.89 -14.84 0.39
CA MET A 378 -0.41 -16.04 1.08
C MET A 378 1.12 -16.05 1.19
N PHE A 379 1.86 -15.66 0.15
CA PHE A 379 3.32 -15.55 0.25
C PHE A 379 3.77 -14.40 1.15
N GLN A 380 3.07 -13.28 1.14
CA GLN A 380 3.38 -12.11 1.96
C GLN A 380 3.15 -12.39 3.44
N HIS A 381 2.00 -12.97 3.79
CA HIS A 381 1.51 -13.18 5.16
C HIS A 381 1.62 -14.64 5.64
N ALA A 382 2.47 -15.44 5.00
CA ALA A 382 2.62 -16.85 5.32
C ALA A 382 2.94 -17.10 6.80
N PRO A 383 2.29 -18.08 7.45
CA PRO A 383 2.52 -18.38 8.86
C PRO A 383 3.98 -18.83 9.11
N PRO A 384 4.51 -18.65 10.32
CA PRO A 384 5.85 -19.07 10.66
C PRO A 384 6.03 -20.59 10.39
N ARG A 385 7.20 -21.01 9.88
CA ARG A 385 7.56 -22.41 9.57
C ARG A 385 6.90 -23.03 8.34
N SER A 386 6.14 -22.27 7.53
CA SER A 386 5.46 -22.76 6.31
C SER A 386 6.39 -22.98 5.10
N SER A 387 7.69 -22.70 5.19
CA SER A 387 8.63 -22.61 4.06
C SER A 387 8.69 -23.87 3.18
N ARG A 388 8.74 -25.08 3.75
CA ARG A 388 8.91 -26.33 2.98
C ARG A 388 7.74 -26.64 2.02
N ALA A 389 6.52 -26.38 2.43
CA ALA A 389 5.35 -26.55 1.58
C ALA A 389 5.32 -25.52 0.47
N SER A 390 5.66 -24.27 0.80
CA SER A 390 5.65 -23.13 -0.11
C SER A 390 6.68 -23.24 -1.24
N ASP A 391 7.87 -23.79 -0.96
CA ASP A 391 8.97 -23.88 -1.94
C ASP A 391 8.59 -24.66 -3.19
N LYS A 392 7.96 -25.82 -3.04
CA LYS A 392 7.55 -26.67 -4.16
C LYS A 392 6.43 -26.01 -4.98
N CYS A 393 5.41 -25.48 -4.29
CA CYS A 393 4.29 -24.82 -4.91
C CYS A 393 4.74 -23.63 -5.78
N PHE A 394 5.68 -22.81 -5.27
CA PHE A 394 6.20 -21.68 -6.03
C PHE A 394 6.95 -22.11 -7.30
N SER A 395 7.83 -23.11 -7.20
CA SER A 395 8.59 -23.60 -8.36
C SER A 395 7.70 -24.15 -9.46
N HIS A 396 6.58 -24.80 -9.10
CA HIS A 396 5.56 -25.26 -10.04
C HIS A 396 4.78 -24.08 -10.63
N LEU A 397 4.33 -23.15 -9.80
CA LEU A 397 3.57 -21.97 -10.23
C LEU A 397 4.34 -21.17 -11.29
N VAL A 398 5.63 -20.87 -11.07
CA VAL A 398 6.44 -20.07 -12.01
C VAL A 398 6.52 -20.74 -13.40
N LEU A 399 6.51 -22.07 -13.47
CA LEU A 399 6.47 -22.80 -14.75
C LEU A 399 5.15 -22.56 -15.49
N SER A 400 4.03 -22.58 -14.80
CA SER A 400 2.70 -22.38 -15.41
C SER A 400 2.43 -20.95 -15.80
N LEU A 401 2.98 -19.98 -15.08
CA LEU A 401 2.76 -18.55 -15.34
C LEU A 401 3.31 -18.09 -16.70
N GLY A 402 4.36 -18.74 -17.24
CA GLY A 402 4.91 -18.40 -18.55
C GLY A 402 3.89 -18.52 -19.71
N PRO A 403 3.31 -19.70 -19.93
CA PRO A 403 2.23 -19.88 -20.91
C PRO A 403 1.03 -18.99 -20.63
N MET A 404 0.57 -18.88 -19.37
CA MET A 404 -0.55 -18.04 -19.00
C MET A 404 -0.31 -16.56 -19.34
N ALA A 405 0.88 -16.05 -19.05
CA ALA A 405 1.26 -14.68 -19.36
C ALA A 405 1.30 -14.42 -20.89
N THR A 406 1.55 -15.41 -21.73
CA THR A 406 1.49 -15.25 -23.19
C THR A 406 0.07 -15.22 -23.74
N HIS A 407 -0.85 -15.96 -23.13
CA HIS A 407 -2.23 -16.03 -23.58
C HIS A 407 -3.12 -14.93 -23.00
N PHE A 408 -2.86 -14.49 -21.76
CA PHE A 408 -3.71 -13.56 -21.02
C PHE A 408 -2.92 -12.34 -20.52
N PRO A 409 -2.86 -11.26 -21.30
CA PRO A 409 -2.12 -10.03 -20.93
C PRO A 409 -2.58 -9.41 -19.61
N MET A 410 -3.85 -9.52 -19.27
CA MET A 410 -4.44 -9.01 -18.02
C MET A 410 -3.81 -9.62 -16.77
N LEU A 411 -3.21 -10.80 -16.88
CA LEU A 411 -2.51 -11.46 -15.77
C LEU A 411 -1.12 -10.88 -15.51
N THR A 412 -0.59 -9.99 -16.36
CA THR A 412 0.77 -9.43 -16.20
C THR A 412 0.98 -8.78 -14.85
N LYS A 413 0.07 -7.91 -14.42
CA LYS A 413 0.16 -7.21 -13.13
C LYS A 413 0.13 -8.18 -11.95
N PRO A 414 -0.89 -9.04 -11.77
CA PRO A 414 -0.92 -9.96 -10.66
C PRO A 414 0.24 -10.98 -10.67
N ILE A 415 0.74 -11.39 -11.85
CA ILE A 415 1.95 -12.22 -11.95
C ILE A 415 3.16 -11.49 -11.34
N VAL A 416 3.38 -10.23 -11.73
CA VAL A 416 4.48 -9.42 -11.19
C VAL A 416 4.33 -9.22 -9.68
N GLU A 417 3.12 -9.04 -9.17
CA GLU A 417 2.84 -8.92 -7.73
C GLU A 417 3.22 -10.21 -6.97
N VAL A 418 2.84 -11.39 -7.48
CA VAL A 418 3.24 -12.68 -6.89
C VAL A 418 4.77 -12.82 -6.85
N LEU A 419 5.45 -12.53 -7.98
CA LEU A 419 6.91 -12.60 -8.05
C LEU A 419 7.56 -11.63 -7.06
N PHE A 420 7.05 -10.41 -6.96
CA PHE A 420 7.53 -9.41 -6.03
C PHE A 420 7.35 -9.86 -4.57
N CYS A 421 6.18 -10.36 -4.20
CA CYS A 421 5.91 -10.84 -2.85
C CYS A 421 6.86 -11.96 -2.43
N VAL A 422 7.11 -12.93 -3.31
CA VAL A 422 8.07 -14.01 -3.01
C VAL A 422 9.49 -13.50 -2.89
N CYS A 423 9.96 -12.71 -3.86
CA CYS A 423 11.34 -12.20 -3.87
C CYS A 423 11.64 -11.26 -2.69
N GLN A 424 10.65 -10.48 -2.23
CA GLN A 424 10.78 -9.50 -1.16
C GLN A 424 10.61 -10.13 0.22
N TYR A 425 9.55 -10.91 0.43
CA TYR A 425 9.17 -11.40 1.76
C TYR A 425 9.66 -12.82 2.06
N ARG A 426 9.92 -13.64 1.02
CA ARG A 426 10.32 -15.04 1.14
C ARG A 426 11.54 -15.41 0.28
N PRO A 427 12.60 -14.59 0.24
CA PRO A 427 13.76 -14.83 -0.64
C PRO A 427 14.49 -16.16 -0.34
N HIS A 428 14.40 -16.65 0.90
CA HIS A 428 15.03 -17.91 1.31
C HIS A 428 14.38 -19.15 0.68
N MET A 429 13.15 -19.04 0.17
CA MET A 429 12.44 -20.11 -0.54
C MET A 429 12.97 -20.34 -1.95
N LEU A 430 13.58 -19.33 -2.56
CA LEU A 430 14.04 -19.39 -3.95
C LEU A 430 15.17 -20.41 -4.10
N ARG A 431 15.00 -21.31 -5.05
CA ARG A 431 15.99 -22.33 -5.42
C ARG A 431 16.85 -21.87 -6.62
N PRO A 432 18.01 -22.48 -6.86
CA PRO A 432 18.89 -22.10 -7.97
C PRO A 432 18.21 -22.10 -9.36
N PHE A 433 17.24 -22.96 -9.58
CA PHE A 433 16.51 -23.03 -10.86
C PHE A 433 15.29 -22.09 -10.94
N ASP A 434 14.84 -21.50 -9.83
CA ASP A 434 13.71 -20.56 -9.83
C ASP A 434 14.14 -19.20 -10.38
N VAL A 435 15.32 -18.73 -10.06
CA VAL A 435 15.82 -17.42 -10.50
C VAL A 435 15.93 -17.31 -12.02
N PRO A 436 16.54 -18.27 -12.75
CA PRO A 436 16.51 -18.23 -14.21
C PRO A 436 15.09 -18.22 -14.80
N ARG A 437 14.17 -18.96 -14.19
CA ARG A 437 12.76 -19.01 -14.63
C ARG A 437 12.03 -17.70 -14.38
N ILE A 438 12.25 -17.06 -13.24
CA ILE A 438 11.73 -15.72 -12.95
C ILE A 438 12.25 -14.74 -13.99
N LEU A 439 13.56 -14.74 -14.27
CA LEU A 439 14.14 -13.86 -15.29
C LEU A 439 13.60 -14.15 -16.68
N ALA A 440 13.43 -15.42 -17.06
CA ALA A 440 12.80 -15.79 -18.31
C ALA A 440 11.34 -15.31 -18.40
N LEU A 441 10.56 -15.45 -17.32
CA LEU A 441 9.19 -14.95 -17.24
C LEU A 441 9.17 -13.42 -17.37
N LEU A 442 10.04 -12.69 -16.68
CA LEU A 442 10.17 -11.24 -16.85
C LEU A 442 10.53 -10.87 -18.31
N GLY A 443 11.40 -11.62 -18.96
CA GLY A 443 11.70 -11.45 -20.40
C GLY A 443 10.46 -11.65 -21.29
N ILE A 444 9.61 -12.62 -20.97
CA ILE A 444 8.32 -12.82 -21.66
C ILE A 444 7.40 -11.60 -21.44
N LEU A 445 7.29 -11.10 -20.21
CA LEU A 445 6.45 -9.96 -19.89
C LEU A 445 6.93 -8.65 -20.53
N LEU A 446 8.23 -8.49 -20.78
CA LEU A 446 8.85 -7.34 -21.45
C LEU A 446 8.87 -7.48 -22.97
N GLY A 447 8.62 -8.68 -23.49
CA GLY A 447 8.67 -8.99 -24.92
C GLY A 447 7.50 -8.40 -25.71
N PRO A 448 7.67 -8.25 -27.02
CA PRO A 448 6.61 -7.78 -27.92
C PRO A 448 5.46 -8.78 -27.96
N ARG A 449 4.24 -8.28 -28.02
CA ARG A 449 3.03 -9.09 -28.13
C ARG A 449 2.07 -8.50 -29.15
N LEU A 450 1.31 -9.38 -29.81
CA LEU A 450 0.30 -9.01 -30.79
C LEU A 450 -1.09 -8.75 -30.16
N ALA A 451 -1.21 -8.81 -28.83
CA ALA A 451 -2.48 -8.61 -28.13
C ALA A 451 -2.81 -7.12 -27.99
N GLU A 452 -4.10 -6.81 -27.84
CA GLU A 452 -4.58 -5.46 -27.58
C GLU A 452 -4.00 -4.90 -26.26
N PRO A 453 -3.76 -3.58 -26.19
CA PRO A 453 -3.21 -2.95 -24.98
C PRO A 453 -4.16 -3.11 -23.80
N VAL A 454 -3.60 -3.43 -22.64
CA VAL A 454 -4.28 -3.43 -21.33
C VAL A 454 -4.42 -1.99 -20.84
N ASP A 455 -5.34 -1.74 -19.91
CA ASP A 455 -5.60 -0.41 -19.35
C ASP A 455 -4.34 0.35 -18.97
N GLU A 456 -4.27 1.61 -19.41
CA GLU A 456 -3.11 2.50 -19.32
C GLU A 456 -2.63 2.76 -17.88
N HIS A 457 -3.53 2.69 -16.91
CA HIS A 457 -3.23 2.97 -15.49
C HIS A 457 -2.28 1.95 -14.84
N ASP A 458 -2.18 0.76 -15.40
CA ASP A 458 -1.37 -0.32 -14.82
C ASP A 458 0.09 -0.35 -15.31
N ALA A 459 0.43 0.33 -16.40
CA ALA A 459 1.77 0.27 -17.00
C ALA A 459 2.88 0.69 -16.04
N SER A 460 2.71 1.78 -15.30
CA SER A 460 3.69 2.25 -14.31
C SER A 460 3.82 1.29 -13.12
N ALA A 461 2.72 0.69 -12.67
CA ALA A 461 2.72 -0.31 -11.60
C ALA A 461 3.42 -1.59 -12.02
N ILE A 462 3.17 -2.08 -13.25
CA ILE A 462 3.82 -3.27 -13.81
C ILE A 462 5.33 -3.04 -13.94
N PHE A 463 5.75 -1.92 -14.54
CA PHE A 463 7.17 -1.59 -14.68
C PHE A 463 7.86 -1.45 -13.33
N GLY A 464 7.24 -0.72 -12.40
CA GLY A 464 7.72 -0.56 -11.02
C GLY A 464 7.82 -1.89 -10.28
N GLY A 465 6.85 -2.77 -10.45
CA GLY A 465 6.84 -4.13 -9.90
C GLY A 465 7.99 -4.99 -10.46
N ILE A 466 8.22 -4.97 -11.77
CA ILE A 466 9.36 -5.65 -12.41
C ILE A 466 10.69 -5.15 -11.82
N CYS A 467 10.86 -3.83 -11.71
CA CYS A 467 12.02 -3.24 -11.04
C CYS A 467 12.12 -3.69 -9.57
N GLY A 468 11.00 -3.80 -8.88
CA GLY A 468 10.90 -4.30 -7.52
C GLY A 468 11.37 -5.74 -7.37
N VAL A 469 10.95 -6.63 -8.28
CA VAL A 469 11.41 -8.04 -8.34
C VAL A 469 12.93 -8.10 -8.54
N LEU A 470 13.46 -7.40 -9.53
CA LEU A 470 14.91 -7.36 -9.81
C LEU A 470 15.69 -6.84 -8.62
N ARG A 471 15.25 -5.74 -8.02
CA ARG A 471 15.89 -5.15 -6.84
C ARG A 471 15.89 -6.10 -5.65
N SER A 472 14.78 -6.79 -5.40
CA SER A 472 14.66 -7.76 -4.30
C SER A 472 15.59 -8.96 -4.51
N LEU A 473 15.67 -9.48 -5.74
CA LEU A 473 16.61 -10.54 -6.10
C LEU A 473 18.08 -10.10 -5.92
N ILE A 474 18.44 -8.93 -6.42
CA ILE A 474 19.78 -8.35 -6.29
C ILE A 474 20.15 -8.14 -4.83
N ARG A 475 19.22 -7.73 -3.99
CA ARG A 475 19.45 -7.48 -2.56
C ARG A 475 19.57 -8.77 -1.74
N HIS A 476 18.66 -9.70 -1.95
CA HIS A 476 18.47 -10.84 -1.06
C HIS A 476 19.09 -12.15 -1.56
N ARG A 477 19.25 -12.32 -2.88
CA ARG A 477 19.72 -13.57 -3.49
C ARG A 477 20.84 -13.36 -4.52
N LYS A 478 21.87 -12.61 -4.10
CA LYS A 478 23.10 -12.39 -4.91
C LYS A 478 23.77 -13.69 -5.35
N ASP A 479 23.72 -14.70 -4.49
CA ASP A 479 24.22 -16.04 -4.72
C ASP A 479 23.59 -16.69 -5.96
N LEU A 480 22.28 -16.56 -6.12
CA LEU A 480 21.53 -17.16 -7.20
C LEU A 480 21.49 -16.32 -8.50
N ILE A 481 21.66 -15.00 -8.38
CA ILE A 481 21.72 -14.10 -9.54
C ILE A 481 23.07 -14.22 -10.27
N LYS A 482 24.17 -14.44 -9.57
CA LYS A 482 25.51 -14.48 -10.12
C LYS A 482 25.67 -15.39 -11.38
N PRO A 483 25.11 -16.61 -11.42
CA PRO A 483 25.14 -17.42 -12.65
C PRO A 483 24.19 -16.92 -13.75
N CYS A 484 23.24 -16.03 -13.44
CA CYS A 484 22.20 -15.55 -14.36
C CYS A 484 22.44 -14.12 -14.86
N LEU A 485 23.65 -13.57 -14.68
CA LEU A 485 23.98 -12.19 -15.09
C LEU A 485 23.69 -11.86 -16.55
N PRO A 486 23.92 -12.76 -17.54
CA PRO A 486 23.54 -12.48 -18.92
C PRO A 486 22.04 -12.20 -19.08
N HIS A 487 21.18 -13.00 -18.45
CA HIS A 487 19.73 -12.81 -18.49
C HIS A 487 19.30 -11.50 -17.81
N LEU A 488 19.89 -11.19 -16.66
CA LEU A 488 19.66 -9.93 -15.97
C LEU A 488 20.06 -8.74 -16.84
N THR A 489 21.22 -8.83 -17.51
CA THR A 489 21.71 -7.80 -18.43
C THR A 489 20.74 -7.54 -19.58
N GLU A 490 20.20 -8.61 -20.17
CA GLU A 490 19.21 -8.51 -21.25
C GLU A 490 17.93 -7.83 -20.78
N ILE A 491 17.39 -8.24 -19.62
CA ILE A 491 16.19 -7.61 -19.03
C ILE A 491 16.41 -6.12 -18.80
N LEU A 492 17.54 -5.73 -18.20
CA LEU A 492 17.87 -4.32 -17.96
C LEU A 492 18.05 -3.56 -19.27
N SER A 493 18.59 -4.20 -20.30
CA SER A 493 18.74 -3.60 -21.63
C SER A 493 17.38 -3.37 -22.30
N GLN A 494 16.42 -4.26 -22.10
CA GLN A 494 15.05 -4.09 -22.61
C GLN A 494 14.30 -2.95 -21.92
N GLN A 495 14.53 -2.74 -20.62
CA GLN A 495 13.85 -1.68 -19.85
C GLN A 495 14.13 -0.27 -20.38
N TRP A 496 15.28 -0.03 -21.02
CA TRP A 496 15.56 1.26 -21.65
C TRP A 496 14.59 1.61 -22.77
N ARG A 497 14.22 0.63 -23.59
CA ARG A 497 13.29 0.80 -24.70
C ARG A 497 11.89 1.21 -24.19
N LEU A 498 11.48 0.69 -23.05
CA LEU A 498 10.16 0.96 -22.49
C LEU A 498 10.04 2.39 -21.91
N LEU A 499 11.15 3.00 -21.48
CA LEU A 499 11.18 4.38 -20.99
C LEU A 499 11.18 5.41 -22.12
N SER A 500 11.37 4.99 -23.37
CA SER A 500 11.29 5.89 -24.51
C SER A 500 9.83 6.17 -24.90
N HIS A 501 9.61 7.29 -25.54
CA HIS A 501 8.30 7.66 -26.13
C HIS A 501 8.47 7.98 -27.60
N VAL A 502 7.40 7.88 -28.36
CA VAL A 502 7.40 8.16 -29.80
C VAL A 502 7.53 9.66 -30.00
N SER A 503 8.47 10.08 -30.86
CA SER A 503 8.62 11.49 -31.21
C SER A 503 7.49 11.90 -32.16
N SER A 504 6.56 12.72 -31.66
CA SER A 504 5.36 13.16 -32.41
C SER A 504 5.67 14.01 -33.65
N ALA A 505 6.90 14.50 -33.79
CA ALA A 505 7.22 15.50 -34.81
C ALA A 505 7.30 14.94 -36.25
N HIS A 506 7.53 13.62 -36.44
CA HIS A 506 7.84 13.07 -37.79
C HIS A 506 7.45 11.62 -38.01
N THR A 507 6.62 11.01 -37.18
CA THR A 507 6.23 9.61 -37.31
C THR A 507 4.96 9.43 -38.13
N GLY A 508 5.05 8.81 -39.30
CA GLY A 508 3.86 8.37 -40.04
C GLY A 508 3.22 7.17 -39.32
N MET A 509 1.90 6.99 -39.48
CA MET A 509 1.08 5.93 -38.85
C MET A 509 1.66 4.50 -39.01
N ALA A 510 2.43 4.24 -40.07
CA ALA A 510 3.06 2.94 -40.30
C ALA A 510 4.21 2.65 -39.34
N ILE A 511 5.06 3.65 -39.06
CA ILE A 511 6.20 3.55 -38.14
C ILE A 511 5.68 3.44 -36.69
N GLU A 512 4.64 4.20 -36.36
CA GLU A 512 3.99 4.15 -35.08
C GLU A 512 3.44 2.74 -34.77
N ARG A 513 2.75 2.12 -35.74
CA ARG A 513 2.29 0.72 -35.64
C ARG A 513 3.43 -0.26 -35.44
N GLN A 514 4.55 -0.07 -36.14
CA GLN A 514 5.72 -0.93 -36.00
C GLN A 514 6.38 -0.81 -34.65
N ILE A 515 6.47 0.40 -34.08
CA ILE A 515 6.96 0.63 -32.71
C ILE A 515 6.02 -0.03 -31.72
N HIS A 516 4.71 0.17 -31.85
CA HIS A 516 3.72 -0.48 -30.99
C HIS A 516 3.83 -2.01 -31.02
N ALA A 517 3.96 -2.63 -32.20
CA ALA A 517 4.12 -4.07 -32.33
C ALA A 517 5.40 -4.61 -31.66
N SER A 518 6.39 -3.75 -31.43
CA SER A 518 7.64 -4.13 -30.77
C SER A 518 7.61 -3.98 -29.24
N MET A 519 6.51 -3.46 -28.67
CA MET A 519 6.35 -3.20 -27.24
C MET A 519 5.48 -4.25 -26.56
N PRO A 520 5.59 -4.42 -25.22
CA PRO A 520 4.67 -5.27 -24.47
C PRO A 520 3.24 -4.74 -24.56
N CYS A 521 2.26 -5.64 -24.51
CA CYS A 521 0.83 -5.29 -24.58
C CYS A 521 0.32 -4.37 -23.47
N TRP A 522 1.01 -4.31 -22.34
CA TRP A 522 0.64 -3.46 -21.19
C TRP A 522 1.20 -2.04 -21.29
N LEU A 523 1.96 -1.69 -22.33
CA LEU A 523 2.56 -0.36 -22.50
C LEU A 523 2.09 0.30 -23.79
N ASN A 524 1.50 1.49 -23.68
CA ASN A 524 1.18 2.38 -24.80
C ASN A 524 2.10 3.60 -24.79
N MET A 525 3.14 3.60 -25.61
CA MET A 525 4.15 4.67 -25.66
C MET A 525 3.64 5.99 -26.25
N VAL A 526 2.50 5.99 -26.93
CA VAL A 526 1.94 7.18 -27.59
C VAL A 526 0.99 7.90 -26.65
N VAL A 527 0.07 7.16 -26.03
CA VAL A 527 -1.01 7.74 -25.22
C VAL A 527 -0.55 7.90 -23.78
N SER A 528 0.15 6.91 -23.23
CA SER A 528 0.52 6.84 -21.82
C SER A 528 1.97 6.32 -21.66
N PRO A 529 2.97 7.13 -22.01
CA PRO A 529 4.38 6.76 -21.82
C PRO A 529 4.71 6.67 -20.31
N LEU A 530 5.70 5.84 -19.97
CA LEU A 530 6.17 5.70 -18.60
C LEU A 530 6.73 7.03 -18.05
N GLY A 531 6.34 7.35 -16.84
CA GLY A 531 6.67 8.62 -16.18
C GLY A 531 7.94 8.57 -15.31
N LEU A 532 8.06 9.61 -14.47
CA LEU A 532 9.20 9.80 -13.56
C LEU A 532 9.35 8.66 -12.55
N ASP A 533 8.24 8.11 -12.08
CA ASP A 533 8.22 6.99 -11.10
C ASP A 533 8.91 5.74 -11.66
N ALA A 534 8.69 5.44 -12.95
CA ALA A 534 9.35 4.35 -13.64
C ALA A 534 10.87 4.59 -13.76
N ALA A 535 11.28 5.80 -14.13
CA ALA A 535 12.70 6.17 -14.17
C ALA A 535 13.37 6.05 -12.80
N GLN A 536 12.69 6.46 -11.73
CA GLN A 536 13.17 6.29 -10.35
C GLN A 536 13.27 4.84 -9.93
N ALA A 537 12.29 4.01 -10.31
CA ALA A 537 12.32 2.58 -10.03
C ALA A 537 13.55 1.92 -10.69
N LEU A 538 13.80 2.20 -11.97
CA LEU A 538 14.96 1.69 -12.67
C LEU A 538 16.28 2.22 -12.09
N ARG A 539 16.39 3.52 -11.79
CA ARG A 539 17.55 4.09 -11.11
C ARG A 539 17.92 3.34 -9.85
N ARG A 540 16.91 2.99 -9.02
CA ARG A 540 17.13 2.24 -7.77
C ARG A 540 17.70 0.84 -8.03
N VAL A 541 17.25 0.15 -9.08
CA VAL A 541 17.82 -1.15 -9.49
C VAL A 541 19.28 -1.01 -9.89
N LEU A 542 19.61 -0.03 -10.75
CA LEU A 542 20.98 0.21 -11.20
C LEU A 542 21.93 0.57 -10.05
N SER A 543 21.47 1.41 -9.14
CA SER A 543 22.24 1.77 -7.94
C SER A 543 22.48 0.58 -7.01
N GLU A 544 21.52 -0.33 -6.90
CA GLU A 544 21.66 -1.55 -6.08
C GLU A 544 22.71 -2.51 -6.65
N LEU A 545 22.89 -2.56 -8.00
CA LEU A 545 23.95 -3.34 -8.64
C LEU A 545 25.36 -2.89 -8.22
N ALA A 546 25.55 -1.59 -8.07
CA ALA A 546 26.82 -0.99 -7.65
C ALA A 546 26.99 -0.94 -6.13
N GLY A 547 25.91 -1.14 -5.37
CA GLY A 547 25.87 -0.96 -3.93
C GLY A 547 26.87 -1.86 -3.20
N LYS A 548 27.72 -1.20 -2.37
CA LYS A 548 28.53 -1.92 -1.36
C LYS A 548 27.58 -2.46 -0.30
N THR A 549 27.58 -3.75 -0.07
CA THR A 549 26.76 -4.36 1.00
C THR A 549 27.23 -3.80 2.34
N SER A 550 26.34 -3.14 3.07
CA SER A 550 26.57 -2.85 4.49
C SER A 550 26.78 -4.18 5.19
N VAL A 551 27.96 -4.39 5.75
CA VAL A 551 28.35 -5.58 6.48
C VAL A 551 27.45 -5.66 7.71
N ILE A 552 26.46 -6.53 7.70
CA ILE A 552 25.86 -6.99 8.96
C ILE A 552 26.97 -7.79 9.64
N HIS A 553 27.45 -7.31 10.78
CA HIS A 553 28.42 -8.02 11.62
C HIS A 553 27.85 -9.38 12.04
N VAL A 554 28.07 -10.39 11.23
CA VAL A 554 27.83 -11.76 11.62
C VAL A 554 28.97 -12.15 12.57
N SER A 555 28.58 -12.48 13.79
CA SER A 555 29.43 -12.98 14.85
C SER A 555 30.49 -13.97 14.31
N LYS A 556 31.75 -13.78 14.70
CA LYS A 556 32.95 -14.58 14.32
C LYS A 556 32.90 -16.08 14.62
N LYS A 557 31.73 -16.66 14.92
CA LYS A 557 31.57 -18.09 15.27
C LYS A 557 30.87 -18.93 14.18
N ALA A 558 30.71 -18.41 12.95
CA ALA A 558 30.15 -19.19 11.83
C ALA A 558 31.22 -20.15 11.26
N LYS A 559 30.83 -21.42 11.09
CA LYS A 559 31.67 -22.53 10.55
C LYS A 559 32.16 -22.20 9.12
N PRO A 560 33.38 -22.72 8.71
CA PRO A 560 34.06 -22.32 7.46
C PRO A 560 33.41 -22.78 6.14
N HIS A 561 32.20 -23.30 6.13
CA HIS A 561 31.48 -23.75 4.93
C HIS A 561 30.24 -22.89 4.54
N THR A 562 30.02 -21.74 5.19
CA THR A 562 29.03 -20.81 4.68
C THR A 562 29.63 -19.99 3.53
N PRO A 563 28.99 -19.93 2.34
CA PRO A 563 29.49 -19.13 1.24
C PRO A 563 29.67 -17.68 1.69
N ASN A 564 30.82 -17.09 1.34
CA ASN A 564 31.17 -15.71 1.68
C ASN A 564 30.07 -14.76 1.21
N MET A 565 29.14 -14.38 2.08
CA MET A 565 28.08 -13.39 1.82
C MET A 565 28.61 -11.96 1.54
N ASN A 566 29.93 -11.77 1.61
CA ASN A 566 30.61 -10.49 1.43
C ASN A 566 31.06 -10.21 -0.03
N GLU A 567 30.85 -11.14 -0.98
CA GLU A 567 31.16 -10.85 -2.38
C GLU A 567 30.15 -9.86 -2.98
N THR A 568 30.65 -8.71 -3.37
CA THR A 568 29.85 -7.70 -4.07
C THR A 568 29.49 -8.19 -5.45
N LEU A 569 28.23 -8.13 -5.84
CA LEU A 569 27.77 -8.45 -7.21
C LEU A 569 28.49 -7.58 -8.24
N ALA A 570 28.89 -6.37 -7.86
CA ALA A 570 29.63 -5.41 -8.67
C ALA A 570 30.83 -6.03 -9.39
N LYS A 571 31.67 -6.83 -8.71
CA LYS A 571 32.83 -7.47 -9.32
C LYS A 571 32.44 -8.46 -10.43
N SER A 572 31.36 -9.20 -10.23
CA SER A 572 30.86 -10.13 -11.26
C SER A 572 30.17 -9.40 -12.42
N MET A 573 29.58 -8.24 -12.15
CA MET A 573 28.89 -7.39 -13.15
C MET A 573 29.84 -6.61 -14.05
N THR A 574 31.12 -6.43 -13.72
CA THR A 574 32.09 -5.62 -14.48
C THR A 574 32.03 -5.85 -15.98
N LYS A 575 32.01 -7.14 -16.39
CA LYS A 575 31.96 -7.53 -17.81
C LYS A 575 30.58 -7.34 -18.46
N HIS A 576 29.52 -7.29 -17.68
CA HIS A 576 28.14 -7.21 -18.16
C HIS A 576 27.63 -5.77 -18.22
N THR A 577 28.15 -4.88 -17.39
CA THR A 577 27.70 -3.49 -17.26
C THR A 577 27.79 -2.72 -18.56
N VAL A 578 28.84 -2.98 -19.34
CA VAL A 578 29.05 -2.32 -20.65
C VAL A 578 27.87 -2.54 -21.59
N TYR A 579 27.27 -3.73 -21.61
CA TYR A 579 26.14 -4.03 -22.50
C TYR A 579 24.90 -3.22 -22.12
N ILE A 580 24.68 -2.98 -20.82
CA ILE A 580 23.58 -2.14 -20.33
C ILE A 580 23.78 -0.69 -20.76
N LEU A 581 25.02 -0.16 -20.63
CA LEU A 581 25.36 1.19 -21.07
C LEU A 581 25.27 1.35 -22.60
N VAL A 582 25.72 0.34 -23.37
CA VAL A 582 25.59 0.30 -24.83
C VAL A 582 24.11 0.30 -25.24
N ALA A 583 23.29 -0.51 -24.59
CA ALA A 583 21.84 -0.55 -24.85
C ALA A 583 21.18 0.80 -24.59
N TYR A 584 21.55 1.50 -23.51
CA TYR A 584 21.09 2.86 -23.25
C TYR A 584 21.50 3.83 -24.36
N ALA A 585 22.80 3.86 -24.74
CA ALA A 585 23.29 4.75 -25.75
C ALA A 585 22.58 4.53 -27.11
N ARG A 586 22.38 3.28 -27.50
CA ARG A 586 21.60 2.91 -28.70
C ARG A 586 20.15 3.35 -28.59
N CYS A 587 19.52 3.16 -27.42
CA CYS A 587 18.13 3.56 -27.20
C CYS A 587 17.93 5.08 -27.36
N VAL A 588 18.88 5.89 -26.84
CA VAL A 588 18.82 7.36 -26.97
C VAL A 588 18.98 7.83 -28.42
N THR A 589 19.72 7.08 -29.24
CA THR A 589 19.98 7.42 -30.66
C THR A 589 19.04 6.74 -31.64
N MET A 590 18.07 5.96 -31.15
CA MET A 590 17.09 5.31 -32.03
C MET A 590 16.27 6.36 -32.79
N PRO A 591 16.08 6.17 -34.10
CA PRO A 591 15.20 7.03 -34.88
C PRO A 591 13.74 6.87 -34.36
N HIS A 592 12.99 7.94 -34.34
CA HIS A 592 11.56 7.99 -34.01
C HIS A 592 11.20 7.78 -32.51
N THR A 593 12.16 7.47 -31.66
CA THR A 593 11.92 7.36 -30.21
C THR A 593 12.89 8.23 -29.43
N THR A 594 12.44 8.81 -28.33
CA THR A 594 13.28 9.64 -27.45
C THR A 594 12.97 9.35 -25.99
N ILE A 595 13.97 9.42 -25.12
CA ILE A 595 13.76 9.45 -23.66
C ILE A 595 13.64 10.91 -23.26
N ALA A 596 12.57 11.29 -22.59
CA ALA A 596 12.33 12.67 -22.14
C ALA A 596 13.49 13.21 -21.28
N PRO A 597 13.84 14.50 -21.39
CA PRO A 597 15.01 15.08 -20.67
C PRO A 597 14.92 14.92 -19.14
N ASN A 598 13.72 15.06 -18.56
CA ASN A 598 13.47 14.85 -17.14
C ASN A 598 13.73 13.39 -16.71
N LEU A 599 13.34 12.41 -17.53
CA LEU A 599 13.63 10.99 -17.27
C LEU A 599 15.15 10.72 -17.37
N ARG A 600 15.83 11.32 -18.36
CA ARG A 600 17.30 11.20 -18.48
C ARG A 600 18.01 11.73 -17.24
N GLN A 601 17.61 12.89 -16.74
CA GLN A 601 18.18 13.48 -15.51
C GLN A 601 17.96 12.58 -14.29
N GLU A 602 16.78 11.98 -14.17
CA GLU A 602 16.46 11.07 -13.06
C GLU A 602 17.26 9.77 -13.12
N ILE A 603 17.57 9.27 -14.31
CA ILE A 603 18.33 8.02 -14.52
C ILE A 603 19.84 8.22 -14.37
N LEU A 604 20.38 9.42 -14.60
CA LEU A 604 21.81 9.70 -14.58
C LEU A 604 22.56 9.14 -13.37
N PRO A 605 22.10 9.26 -12.11
CA PRO A 605 22.79 8.67 -10.97
C PRO A 605 22.93 7.16 -11.04
N GLY A 606 21.93 6.47 -11.65
CA GLY A 606 21.99 5.04 -11.89
C GLY A 606 23.01 4.67 -12.97
N LEU A 607 23.11 5.48 -14.05
CA LEU A 607 24.13 5.30 -15.08
C LEU A 607 25.54 5.52 -14.50
N PHE A 608 25.72 6.53 -13.63
CA PHE A 608 27.01 6.77 -12.98
C PHE A 608 27.41 5.60 -12.07
N ALA A 609 26.44 5.01 -11.36
CA ALA A 609 26.69 3.79 -10.59
C ALA A 609 27.15 2.61 -11.47
N LEU A 610 26.64 2.51 -12.71
CA LEU A 610 27.14 1.54 -13.68
C LEU A 610 28.56 1.90 -14.19
N CYS A 611 28.87 3.17 -14.40
CA CYS A 611 30.21 3.62 -14.78
C CYS A 611 31.24 3.27 -13.68
N ASP A 612 30.87 3.36 -12.40
CA ASP A 612 31.75 3.01 -11.27
C ASP A 612 32.20 1.53 -11.28
N ILE A 613 31.42 0.63 -11.84
CA ILE A 613 31.69 -0.81 -11.89
C ILE A 613 32.15 -1.31 -13.26
N CYS A 614 32.05 -0.49 -14.30
CA CYS A 614 32.47 -0.83 -15.66
C CYS A 614 34.00 -0.82 -15.76
N GLY A 615 34.60 -1.85 -16.35
CA GLY A 615 36.02 -1.90 -16.59
C GLY A 615 36.46 -0.96 -17.72
N ASP A 616 37.69 -0.44 -17.64
CA ASP A 616 38.25 0.43 -18.69
C ASP A 616 38.40 -0.30 -20.01
N PHE A 617 38.80 -1.57 -19.96
CA PHE A 617 38.93 -2.42 -21.17
C PHE A 617 37.59 -2.61 -21.86
N GLU A 618 36.54 -2.94 -21.12
CA GLU A 618 35.17 -3.12 -21.62
C GLU A 618 34.62 -1.82 -22.19
N ARG A 619 34.87 -0.69 -21.52
CA ARG A 619 34.51 0.66 -22.02
C ARG A 619 35.14 0.94 -23.39
N ASP A 620 36.47 0.73 -23.51
CA ASP A 620 37.19 1.03 -24.74
C ASP A 620 36.83 0.06 -25.88
N ALA A 621 36.55 -1.20 -25.55
CA ALA A 621 36.04 -2.18 -26.52
C ALA A 621 34.66 -1.76 -27.07
N ALA A 622 33.76 -1.29 -26.18
CA ALA A 622 32.44 -0.81 -26.58
C ALA A 622 32.52 0.38 -27.55
N LEU A 623 33.38 1.34 -27.25
CA LEU A 623 33.60 2.51 -28.12
C LEU A 623 34.13 2.16 -29.48
N LYS A 624 34.99 1.13 -29.57
CA LYS A 624 35.64 0.77 -30.84
C LYS A 624 34.80 -0.17 -31.73
N SER A 625 34.03 -1.07 -31.14
CA SER A 625 33.42 -2.19 -31.87
C SER A 625 31.90 -2.34 -31.71
N MET A 626 31.27 -1.70 -30.68
CA MET A 626 29.88 -1.97 -30.39
C MET A 626 28.92 -0.80 -30.71
N LEU A 627 29.44 0.41 -30.82
CA LEU A 627 28.62 1.62 -30.97
C LEU A 627 28.85 2.26 -32.35
N ASP A 628 27.76 2.72 -32.96
CA ASP A 628 27.82 3.64 -34.11
C ASP A 628 28.24 5.05 -33.68
N ALA A 629 28.52 5.93 -34.65
CA ALA A 629 29.04 7.27 -34.40
C ALA A 629 28.12 8.11 -33.48
N SER A 630 26.80 7.99 -33.62
CA SER A 630 25.83 8.72 -32.82
C SER A 630 25.77 8.21 -31.40
N ALA A 631 25.73 6.91 -31.19
CA ALA A 631 25.72 6.29 -29.88
C ALA A 631 27.06 6.46 -29.15
N GLN A 632 28.19 6.53 -29.86
CA GLN A 632 29.49 6.87 -29.29
C GLN A 632 29.50 8.26 -28.65
N LEU A 633 28.83 9.25 -29.26
CA LEU A 633 28.72 10.60 -28.67
C LEU A 633 27.96 10.57 -27.36
N VAL A 634 26.83 9.90 -27.30
CA VAL A 634 26.02 9.71 -26.07
C VAL A 634 26.83 8.99 -25.00
N PHE A 635 27.51 7.91 -25.37
CA PHE A 635 28.34 7.13 -24.45
C PHE A 635 29.50 7.97 -23.89
N LYS A 636 30.22 8.71 -24.72
CA LYS A 636 31.30 9.62 -24.29
C LYS A 636 30.78 10.74 -23.40
N ASP A 637 29.58 11.25 -23.65
CA ASP A 637 28.97 12.29 -22.85
C ASP A 637 28.62 11.81 -21.43
N ILE A 638 28.09 10.60 -21.28
CA ILE A 638 27.84 9.97 -19.97
C ILE A 638 29.15 9.90 -19.17
N TRP A 639 30.23 9.41 -19.78
CA TRP A 639 31.54 9.29 -19.11
C TRP A 639 32.11 10.65 -18.72
N ARG A 640 31.97 11.67 -19.58
CA ARG A 640 32.39 13.05 -19.26
C ARG A 640 31.61 13.61 -18.09
N GLN A 641 30.30 13.40 -18.04
CA GLN A 641 29.48 13.86 -16.93
C GLN A 641 29.80 13.11 -15.63
N TRP A 642 30.03 11.80 -15.71
CA TRP A 642 30.48 10.98 -14.58
C TRP A 642 31.81 11.45 -14.02
N ASP A 643 32.83 11.67 -14.87
CA ASP A 643 34.13 12.22 -14.47
C ASP A 643 33.98 13.60 -13.79
N ALA A 644 33.21 14.48 -14.41
CA ALA A 644 32.97 15.82 -13.85
C ALA A 644 32.31 15.80 -12.48
N GLN A 645 31.44 14.80 -12.19
CA GLN A 645 30.81 14.64 -10.89
C GLN A 645 31.79 14.06 -9.85
N ARG A 646 32.61 13.12 -10.23
CA ARG A 646 33.62 12.50 -9.34
C ARG A 646 34.62 13.49 -8.79
N TYR A 647 35.03 14.48 -9.61
CA TYR A 647 35.94 15.54 -9.19
C TYR A 647 35.30 16.69 -8.40
N LYS A 648 33.96 16.81 -8.42
CA LYS A 648 33.23 17.81 -7.61
C LYS A 648 32.94 17.34 -6.18
N GLY A 649 33.14 16.09 -5.88
CA GLY A 649 32.89 15.47 -4.57
C GLY A 649 34.16 15.12 -3.79
N ALA A 650 35.35 15.47 -4.27
CA ALA A 650 36.65 15.25 -3.61
C ALA A 650 37.11 16.49 -2.84
#